data_52e2fd76e34512ef25b6ba0609b4edf1
#
_entry.id   52e2fd76e34512ef25b6ba0609b4edf1
#
_cell.length_a   1.000
_cell.length_b   1.000
_cell.length_c   1.000
_cell.angle_alpha   90.00
_cell.angle_beta   90.00
_cell.angle_gamma   90.00
#
_symmetry.space_group_name_H-M   'P 1'
#
loop_
_entity.id
_entity.type
_entity.pdbx_description
1 polymer ?
#
loop_
_entity_poly.entity_id
_entity_poly.type
_entity_poly.pdbx_seq_one_letter_code
_entity_poly.pdbx_strand_id
1 'polypeptide(L)'
;MTTYLQILGIAVLAVVGFRMPKGSSARTRIFTALKAWITVFAFWMLFSHEIDGVKVLQLIIDQVAKIDPVIFWTFTLVATGIKVVGMLSSMYRWILMLRGQGIELPFRHIFGSFLIGRFIGTFLPSTAGLDGYTLFDAARFSGKTVEVTAAKFVEKVCGFSGVFMTFLVTLPFGIAIFGDDAALFATVSIPIATGVIGGLVVVLLFPGFVQWILENVPLPAKERIKGLVTRISNSAAAYRGRPGLVLQILFLSFMVHFTTAAMYYFTALAISANNADFWMVTFGSSIQIFATVISPFTIAGEGIREAAQMVLLGPLIGHAEAIVSAALGFWAAEAPTLFGFFFWWLRGDDYRPAFSRVDGQQVDYEEAARAAASLQEDVDVTAGEEVATPIGERMWRAPSAGAFAGICAGIVLGLGEAITVYRGGLGTESQIFWFGPFLWATVLGGLSILGGVFLATLPMDKKELGHWVFRLGFGACLIPFGLFVVLFRLRRDVYLEQMPPVLVIAAVLIGTTILLLLILGPMRRLIEPIAERITNPLAVIALFVVGVFGLGGLLSLAFAPAGAERAEKNGVAAGLESKPNVILVMVDTLRADHLSCYGSEVKTPNLCRLADDGTIYQGFSHASWTKPATASLVTSTLPSTHNAMSKPSSLSGDLVLIPEALQAAGYTTGGIVSNVNLAESFGFAQGYDDYYYLGPDYLFGAQESSSKLIVYQLGRQIALGMFGGDDVYFNDFYQDSEVVNGVAEGWLDDHADERFFLFLHYMDPHDPYFVHPYNGEGIARVSMPEPEPEMADELHALYRGEVEYLDGNFGKLIAKLEAAGVYDDTVIVLTADHGGFWHGLTLYDEQIHVPLVIKWANGVEGPRHGADSGIARLIDVGPTILGAADVAVPDTMQGIDLRTPFASRLTKDQQVFSEEDHEGNVLWALRTEDEKLIVANPHNPRGVPVREYFDVSSDPLEQDAYEDPEAEAHLEELAELQRNVAQGKAVQGDDVQMDLQTCERLKAIGYVEDCSHLK
;
A
#
# COMPACT_ATOMS: atom_id res chain seq x y z
N MET A 1 -11.16 -38.92 -23.06
CA MET A 1 -10.29 -38.28 -22.10
C MET A 1 -9.89 -39.20 -20.95
N THR A 2 -10.79 -39.91 -20.32
CA THR A 2 -10.52 -40.94 -19.30
C THR A 2 -9.46 -41.99 -19.74
N THR A 3 -9.49 -42.43 -20.97
CA THR A 3 -8.54 -43.39 -21.53
C THR A 3 -7.10 -42.84 -21.62
N TYR A 4 -6.94 -41.56 -21.97
CA TYR A 4 -5.61 -40.91 -22.00
C TYR A 4 -5.01 -40.76 -20.62
N LEU A 5 -5.82 -40.52 -19.59
CA LEU A 5 -5.36 -40.43 -18.19
C LEU A 5 -4.96 -41.81 -17.65
N GLN A 6 -5.67 -42.85 -18.01
CA GLN A 6 -5.27 -44.21 -17.68
C GLN A 6 -3.93 -44.59 -18.33
N ILE A 7 -3.71 -44.20 -19.60
CA ILE A 7 -2.46 -44.40 -20.32
C ILE A 7 -1.33 -43.55 -19.69
N LEU A 8 -1.61 -42.28 -19.37
CA LEU A 8 -0.64 -41.42 -18.70
C LEU A 8 -0.29 -41.97 -17.30
N GLY A 9 -1.29 -42.41 -16.54
CA GLY A 9 -1.09 -43.06 -15.24
C GLY A 9 -0.21 -44.34 -15.35
N ILE A 10 -0.45 -45.16 -16.32
CA ILE A 10 0.37 -46.37 -16.60
C ILE A 10 1.79 -45.94 -17.02
N ALA A 11 1.95 -44.92 -17.86
CA ALA A 11 3.25 -44.38 -18.25
C ALA A 11 4.04 -43.81 -17.07
N VAL A 12 3.41 -43.04 -16.19
CA VAL A 12 4.03 -42.55 -14.95
C VAL A 12 4.39 -43.70 -14.03
N LEU A 13 3.52 -44.69 -13.85
CA LEU A 13 3.79 -45.91 -13.10
C LEU A 13 5.01 -46.69 -13.65
N ALA A 14 5.11 -46.80 -14.97
CA ALA A 14 6.22 -47.46 -15.63
C ALA A 14 7.54 -46.68 -15.48
N VAL A 15 7.54 -45.35 -15.69
CA VAL A 15 8.74 -44.49 -15.59
C VAL A 15 9.27 -44.44 -14.16
N VAL A 16 8.40 -44.25 -13.17
CA VAL A 16 8.79 -44.25 -11.77
C VAL A 16 9.27 -45.62 -11.31
N GLY A 17 8.58 -46.71 -11.71
CA GLY A 17 8.99 -48.05 -11.40
C GLY A 17 10.34 -48.44 -12.02
N PHE A 18 10.64 -47.95 -13.24
CA PHE A 18 11.91 -48.24 -13.94
C PHE A 18 13.11 -47.40 -13.41
N ARG A 19 12.88 -46.20 -12.93
CA ARG A 19 13.96 -45.33 -12.44
C ARG A 19 14.32 -45.49 -10.97
N MET A 20 13.61 -46.31 -10.21
CA MET A 20 13.97 -46.57 -8.83
C MET A 20 15.25 -47.42 -8.69
N PRO A 21 16.09 -47.17 -7.65
CA PRO A 21 17.31 -47.92 -7.42
C PRO A 21 17.06 -49.43 -7.34
N LYS A 22 17.91 -50.22 -8.01
CA LYS A 22 17.88 -51.67 -7.92
C LYS A 22 18.10 -52.12 -6.47
N GLY A 23 17.09 -52.68 -5.83
CA GLY A 23 17.11 -53.05 -4.40
C GLY A 23 15.94 -52.55 -3.58
N SER A 24 15.15 -51.56 -4.05
CA SER A 24 13.91 -51.17 -3.37
C SER A 24 12.84 -52.26 -3.44
N SER A 25 12.09 -52.46 -2.34
CA SER A 25 11.01 -53.46 -2.33
C SER A 25 9.92 -53.12 -3.36
N ALA A 26 9.28 -54.13 -3.93
CA ALA A 26 8.18 -53.96 -4.88
C ALA A 26 7.06 -53.06 -4.28
N ARG A 27 6.79 -53.20 -2.99
CA ARG A 27 5.83 -52.37 -2.25
C ARG A 27 6.18 -50.89 -2.26
N THR A 28 7.45 -50.54 -2.04
CA THR A 28 7.91 -49.14 -2.06
C THR A 28 7.77 -48.51 -3.45
N ARG A 29 8.08 -49.28 -4.51
CA ARG A 29 7.97 -48.84 -5.91
C ARG A 29 6.52 -48.55 -6.29
N ILE A 30 5.60 -49.45 -5.96
CA ILE A 30 4.16 -49.32 -6.22
C ILE A 30 3.62 -48.09 -5.46
N PHE A 31 3.99 -47.93 -4.19
CA PHE A 31 3.49 -46.82 -3.38
C PHE A 31 3.98 -45.44 -3.87
N THR A 32 5.23 -45.34 -4.32
CA THR A 32 5.77 -44.09 -4.89
C THR A 32 5.13 -43.77 -6.25
N ALA A 33 4.92 -44.79 -7.08
CA ALA A 33 4.26 -44.64 -8.36
C ALA A 33 2.78 -44.23 -8.19
N LEU A 34 2.08 -44.81 -7.21
CA LEU A 34 0.72 -44.44 -6.87
C LEU A 34 0.60 -42.97 -6.39
N LYS A 35 1.53 -42.53 -5.53
CA LYS A 35 1.59 -41.13 -5.11
C LYS A 35 1.82 -40.19 -6.29
N ALA A 36 2.76 -40.48 -7.19
CA ALA A 36 3.00 -39.67 -8.37
C ALA A 36 1.75 -39.55 -9.24
N TRP A 37 1.05 -40.67 -9.43
CA TRP A 37 -0.21 -40.71 -10.18
C TRP A 37 -1.30 -39.89 -9.50
N ILE A 38 -1.49 -40.03 -8.18
CA ILE A 38 -2.48 -39.23 -7.42
C ILE A 38 -2.17 -37.71 -7.49
N THR A 39 -0.90 -37.31 -7.43
CA THR A 39 -0.49 -35.93 -7.59
C THR A 39 -0.86 -35.37 -8.96
N VAL A 40 -0.54 -36.11 -10.04
CA VAL A 40 -0.91 -35.75 -11.43
C VAL A 40 -2.42 -35.71 -11.60
N PHE A 41 -3.15 -36.63 -11.01
CA PHE A 41 -4.61 -36.68 -11.04
C PHE A 41 -5.23 -35.49 -10.30
N ALA A 42 -4.68 -35.09 -9.13
CA ALA A 42 -5.15 -33.95 -8.38
C ALA A 42 -4.98 -32.64 -9.16
N PHE A 43 -3.82 -32.44 -9.82
CA PHE A 43 -3.62 -31.27 -10.70
C PHE A 43 -4.54 -31.30 -11.92
N TRP A 44 -4.74 -32.49 -12.52
CA TRP A 44 -5.66 -32.58 -13.64
C TRP A 44 -7.09 -32.24 -13.22
N MET A 45 -7.55 -32.71 -12.07
CA MET A 45 -8.88 -32.42 -11.54
C MET A 45 -9.03 -30.93 -11.25
N LEU A 46 -8.00 -30.31 -10.66
CA LEU A 46 -7.96 -28.89 -10.37
C LEU A 46 -8.03 -28.04 -11.65
N PHE A 47 -7.19 -28.34 -12.65
CA PHE A 47 -7.11 -27.54 -13.87
C PHE A 47 -8.26 -27.77 -14.85
N SER A 48 -8.96 -28.90 -14.75
CA SER A 48 -10.15 -29.19 -15.55
C SER A 48 -11.44 -28.75 -14.89
N HIS A 49 -11.41 -28.31 -13.65
CA HIS A 49 -12.56 -27.75 -12.97
C HIS A 49 -12.98 -26.43 -13.64
N GLU A 50 -14.28 -26.17 -13.73
CA GLU A 50 -14.84 -24.98 -14.35
C GLU A 50 -15.52 -24.14 -13.25
N ILE A 51 -15.22 -22.86 -13.25
CA ILE A 51 -15.82 -21.85 -12.37
C ILE A 51 -16.44 -20.81 -13.29
N ASP A 52 -17.74 -20.55 -13.17
CA ASP A 52 -18.50 -19.64 -14.02
C ASP A 52 -18.33 -19.92 -15.53
N GLY A 53 -18.23 -21.21 -15.89
CA GLY A 53 -18.06 -21.66 -17.27
C GLY A 53 -16.65 -21.53 -17.84
N VAL A 54 -15.67 -21.02 -17.06
CA VAL A 54 -14.26 -20.88 -17.47
C VAL A 54 -13.40 -21.92 -16.74
N LYS A 55 -12.48 -22.55 -17.45
CA LYS A 55 -11.56 -23.53 -16.85
C LYS A 55 -10.56 -22.83 -15.93
N VAL A 56 -10.34 -23.41 -14.75
CA VAL A 56 -9.35 -22.92 -13.77
C VAL A 56 -7.98 -22.72 -14.41
N LEU A 57 -7.55 -23.57 -15.33
CA LEU A 57 -6.28 -23.37 -16.05
C LEU A 57 -6.24 -22.05 -16.83
N GLN A 58 -7.36 -21.68 -17.48
CA GLN A 58 -7.43 -20.41 -18.23
C GLN A 58 -7.41 -19.21 -17.26
N LEU A 59 -8.17 -19.27 -16.18
CA LEU A 59 -8.15 -18.24 -15.13
C LEU A 59 -6.75 -18.02 -14.57
N ILE A 60 -5.97 -19.11 -14.35
CA ILE A 60 -4.59 -19.02 -13.89
C ILE A 60 -3.70 -18.32 -14.94
N ILE A 61 -3.85 -18.67 -16.23
CA ILE A 61 -3.06 -18.05 -17.31
C ILE A 61 -3.36 -16.56 -17.39
N ASP A 62 -4.62 -16.20 -17.33
CA ASP A 62 -5.07 -14.81 -17.41
C ASP A 62 -4.57 -14.01 -16.17
N GLN A 63 -4.59 -14.61 -14.99
CA GLN A 63 -4.06 -13.99 -13.78
C GLN A 63 -2.54 -13.79 -13.84
N VAL A 64 -1.80 -14.81 -14.28
CA VAL A 64 -0.33 -14.71 -14.40
C VAL A 64 0.07 -13.61 -15.39
N ALA A 65 -0.72 -13.39 -16.43
CA ALA A 65 -0.47 -12.33 -17.41
C ALA A 65 -0.66 -10.90 -16.84
N LYS A 66 -1.43 -10.76 -15.76
CA LYS A 66 -1.71 -9.47 -15.09
C LYS A 66 -0.73 -9.13 -13.97
N ILE A 67 0.17 -10.06 -13.61
CA ILE A 67 1.07 -9.88 -12.46
C ILE A 67 2.14 -8.81 -12.76
N ASP A 68 2.18 -7.77 -11.94
CA ASP A 68 3.28 -6.80 -11.97
C ASP A 68 4.59 -7.43 -11.47
N PRO A 69 5.68 -7.41 -12.26
CA PRO A 69 6.94 -8.01 -11.86
C PRO A 69 7.58 -7.41 -10.61
N VAL A 70 7.35 -6.11 -10.32
CA VAL A 70 7.93 -5.45 -9.14
C VAL A 70 7.18 -5.87 -7.89
N ILE A 71 5.85 -5.82 -7.94
CA ILE A 71 4.97 -6.32 -6.86
C ILE A 71 5.30 -7.79 -6.59
N PHE A 72 5.35 -8.60 -7.65
CA PHE A 72 5.68 -10.02 -7.57
C PHE A 72 6.99 -10.29 -6.82
N TRP A 73 8.09 -9.69 -7.28
CA TRP A 73 9.39 -9.95 -6.65
C TRP A 73 9.49 -9.35 -5.26
N THR A 74 8.90 -8.20 -5.03
CA THR A 74 8.90 -7.54 -3.72
C THR A 74 8.26 -8.45 -2.68
N PHE A 75 7.01 -8.83 -2.88
CA PHE A 75 6.29 -9.63 -1.89
C PHE A 75 6.75 -11.08 -1.85
N THR A 76 7.24 -11.65 -2.94
CA THR A 76 7.89 -12.97 -2.93
C THR A 76 9.16 -12.97 -2.08
N LEU A 77 9.98 -11.91 -2.14
CA LEU A 77 11.15 -11.78 -1.28
C LEU A 77 10.77 -11.60 0.19
N VAL A 78 9.73 -10.83 0.49
CA VAL A 78 9.18 -10.69 1.85
C VAL A 78 8.68 -12.04 2.36
N ALA A 79 7.89 -12.76 1.57
CA ALA A 79 7.41 -14.11 1.91
C ALA A 79 8.57 -15.08 2.19
N THR A 80 9.59 -15.06 1.33
CA THR A 80 10.82 -15.85 1.51
C THR A 80 11.56 -15.47 2.79
N GLY A 81 11.66 -14.17 3.11
CA GLY A 81 12.24 -13.65 4.35
C GLY A 81 11.52 -14.16 5.59
N ILE A 82 10.20 -14.09 5.60
CA ILE A 82 9.35 -14.61 6.68
C ILE A 82 9.57 -16.12 6.84
N LYS A 83 9.65 -16.84 5.74
CA LYS A 83 9.94 -18.28 5.78
C LYS A 83 11.34 -18.59 6.35
N VAL A 84 12.34 -17.79 6.04
CA VAL A 84 13.69 -17.91 6.63
C VAL A 84 13.63 -17.77 8.15
N VAL A 85 12.83 -16.86 8.70
CA VAL A 85 12.60 -16.75 10.15
C VAL A 85 12.03 -18.06 10.71
N GLY A 86 11.05 -18.66 10.05
CA GLY A 86 10.51 -19.97 10.43
C GLY A 86 11.56 -21.08 10.36
N MET A 87 12.42 -21.08 9.34
CA MET A 87 13.52 -22.03 9.21
C MET A 87 14.55 -21.89 10.33
N LEU A 88 14.95 -20.68 10.67
CA LEU A 88 15.84 -20.39 11.79
C LEU A 88 15.22 -20.82 13.13
N SER A 89 13.93 -20.57 13.31
CA SER A 89 13.17 -21.05 14.47
C SER A 89 13.19 -22.58 14.56
N SER A 90 13.04 -23.29 13.45
CA SER A 90 13.11 -24.76 13.39
C SER A 90 14.52 -25.27 13.73
N MET A 91 15.57 -24.62 13.20
CA MET A 91 16.97 -24.96 13.53
C MET A 91 17.25 -24.75 15.01
N TYR A 92 16.82 -23.61 15.58
CA TYR A 92 17.05 -23.31 16.99
C TYR A 92 16.26 -24.24 17.90
N ARG A 93 15.02 -24.59 17.53
CA ARG A 93 14.24 -25.64 18.19
C ARG A 93 14.99 -26.97 18.22
N TRP A 94 15.59 -27.39 17.12
CA TRP A 94 16.38 -28.61 17.02
C TRP A 94 17.59 -28.55 17.97
N ILE A 95 18.31 -27.44 18.05
CA ILE A 95 19.40 -27.21 19.01
C ILE A 95 18.93 -27.38 20.45
N LEU A 96 17.81 -26.76 20.82
CA LEU A 96 17.27 -26.84 22.17
C LEU A 96 16.88 -28.28 22.53
N MET A 97 16.35 -29.02 21.56
CA MET A 97 16.01 -30.43 21.76
C MET A 97 17.24 -31.28 21.97
N LEU A 98 18.28 -31.12 21.17
CA LEU A 98 19.56 -31.82 21.35
C LEU A 98 20.20 -31.47 22.69
N ARG A 99 20.20 -30.18 23.07
CA ARG A 99 20.72 -29.75 24.38
C ARG A 99 19.91 -30.35 25.55
N GLY A 100 18.61 -30.54 25.38
CA GLY A 100 17.76 -31.24 26.33
C GLY A 100 18.23 -32.69 26.58
N GLN A 101 18.77 -33.34 25.57
CA GLN A 101 19.35 -34.69 25.62
C GLN A 101 20.83 -34.71 26.00
N GLY A 102 21.42 -33.57 26.36
CA GLY A 102 22.84 -33.46 26.69
C GLY A 102 23.79 -33.56 25.47
N ILE A 103 23.33 -33.12 24.32
CA ILE A 103 24.09 -33.08 23.06
C ILE A 103 24.28 -31.62 22.65
N GLU A 104 25.53 -31.18 22.53
CA GLU A 104 25.89 -29.86 22.05
C GLU A 104 26.56 -30.00 20.69
N LEU A 105 25.88 -29.48 19.65
CA LEU A 105 26.41 -29.42 18.30
C LEU A 105 26.67 -27.96 17.90
N PRO A 106 27.74 -27.65 17.18
CA PRO A 106 27.99 -26.30 16.67
C PRO A 106 26.88 -25.84 15.75
N PHE A 107 26.46 -24.57 15.87
CA PHE A 107 25.38 -24.03 15.04
C PHE A 107 25.68 -24.17 13.54
N ARG A 108 26.93 -23.93 13.12
CA ARG A 108 27.36 -24.06 11.70
C ARG A 108 27.10 -25.49 11.18
N HIS A 109 27.31 -26.49 12.01
CA HIS A 109 27.04 -27.89 11.67
C HIS A 109 25.54 -28.12 11.48
N ILE A 110 24.74 -27.68 12.44
CA ILE A 110 23.27 -27.84 12.38
C ILE A 110 22.68 -27.05 11.20
N PHE A 111 23.17 -25.81 10.95
CA PHE A 111 22.74 -25.00 9.82
C PHE A 111 22.99 -25.71 8.48
N GLY A 112 24.21 -26.21 8.27
CA GLY A 112 24.53 -26.96 7.08
C GLY A 112 23.74 -28.28 6.96
N SER A 113 23.60 -29.02 8.07
CA SER A 113 22.82 -30.25 8.15
C SER A 113 21.33 -30.02 7.80
N PHE A 114 20.77 -28.94 8.32
CA PHE A 114 19.38 -28.59 8.07
C PHE A 114 19.13 -28.22 6.60
N LEU A 115 20.00 -27.36 6.01
CA LEU A 115 19.87 -26.95 4.62
C LEU A 115 20.09 -28.14 3.66
N ILE A 116 21.07 -28.99 3.91
CA ILE A 116 21.29 -30.22 3.14
C ILE A 116 20.06 -31.12 3.25
N GLY A 117 19.54 -31.32 4.44
CA GLY A 117 18.38 -32.18 4.68
C GLY A 117 17.13 -31.66 3.98
N ARG A 118 16.93 -30.34 3.93
CA ARG A 118 15.83 -29.74 3.17
C ARG A 118 16.04 -29.86 1.68
N PHE A 119 17.22 -29.55 1.17
CA PHE A 119 17.55 -29.71 -0.25
C PHE A 119 17.28 -31.15 -0.75
N ILE A 120 17.71 -32.14 0.01
CA ILE A 120 17.42 -33.54 -0.28
C ILE A 120 15.90 -33.80 -0.20
N GLY A 121 15.25 -33.20 0.81
CA GLY A 121 13.81 -33.35 1.03
C GLY A 121 12.93 -32.78 -0.07
N THR A 122 13.39 -31.76 -0.80
CA THR A 122 12.68 -31.20 -1.95
C THR A 122 12.48 -32.22 -3.07
N PHE A 123 13.41 -33.16 -3.21
CA PHE A 123 13.36 -34.20 -4.24
C PHE A 123 12.80 -35.56 -3.74
N LEU A 124 12.55 -35.69 -2.46
CA LEU A 124 12.02 -36.92 -1.85
C LEU A 124 10.54 -36.75 -1.45
N PRO A 125 9.74 -37.79 -1.54
CA PRO A 125 8.36 -37.75 -1.06
C PRO A 125 8.34 -37.56 0.48
N SER A 126 7.71 -36.49 0.95
CA SER A 126 7.55 -36.12 2.37
C SER A 126 8.79 -35.52 3.06
N THR A 127 8.60 -35.07 4.30
CA THR A 127 9.68 -34.53 5.18
C THR A 127 10.79 -35.54 5.50
N ALA A 128 10.72 -36.76 4.99
CA ALA A 128 11.68 -37.84 5.27
C ALA A 128 13.13 -37.45 4.93
N GLY A 129 13.36 -36.61 3.92
CA GLY A 129 14.69 -36.14 3.56
C GLY A 129 15.32 -35.27 4.64
N LEU A 130 14.59 -34.28 5.12
CA LEU A 130 15.04 -33.39 6.21
C LEU A 130 15.23 -34.16 7.52
N ASP A 131 14.22 -34.90 7.91
CA ASP A 131 14.21 -35.61 9.18
C ASP A 131 15.25 -36.72 9.24
N GLY A 132 15.34 -37.52 8.17
CA GLY A 132 16.31 -38.60 8.04
C GLY A 132 17.75 -38.07 8.03
N TYR A 133 18.01 -36.99 7.26
CA TYR A 133 19.37 -36.46 7.16
C TYR A 133 19.81 -35.80 8.47
N THR A 134 18.98 -34.95 9.09
CA THR A 134 19.32 -34.27 10.34
C THR A 134 19.48 -35.24 11.51
N LEU A 135 18.68 -36.32 11.54
CA LEU A 135 18.84 -37.40 12.51
C LEU A 135 20.14 -38.15 12.29
N PHE A 136 20.42 -38.57 11.05
CA PHE A 136 21.64 -39.33 10.68
C PHE A 136 22.90 -38.48 10.96
N ASP A 137 22.90 -37.24 10.52
CA ASP A 137 24.07 -36.35 10.68
C ASP A 137 24.35 -36.03 12.17
N ALA A 138 23.30 -35.72 12.97
CA ALA A 138 23.47 -35.51 14.40
C ALA A 138 23.88 -36.75 15.17
N ALA A 139 23.35 -37.93 14.82
CA ALA A 139 23.72 -39.21 15.42
C ALA A 139 25.18 -39.57 15.10
N ARG A 140 25.60 -39.41 13.84
CA ARG A 140 26.96 -39.60 13.39
C ARG A 140 27.97 -38.69 14.08
N PHE A 141 27.63 -37.39 14.19
CA PHE A 141 28.52 -36.40 14.80
C PHE A 141 28.65 -36.56 16.32
N SER A 142 27.55 -36.87 17.03
CA SER A 142 27.53 -36.95 18.47
C SER A 142 27.89 -38.37 19.02
N GLY A 143 27.81 -39.42 18.23
CA GLY A 143 27.90 -40.79 18.66
C GLY A 143 26.70 -41.28 19.52
N LYS A 144 25.66 -40.47 19.73
CA LYS A 144 24.52 -40.68 20.64
C LYS A 144 23.23 -40.93 19.85
N THR A 145 23.14 -42.08 19.17
CA THR A 145 22.02 -42.36 18.26
C THR A 145 20.67 -42.46 18.95
N VAL A 146 20.62 -43.01 20.19
CA VAL A 146 19.38 -43.19 20.95
C VAL A 146 18.82 -41.84 21.38
N GLU A 147 19.68 -40.98 21.95
CA GLU A 147 19.30 -39.63 22.44
C GLU A 147 18.89 -38.71 21.26
N VAL A 148 19.58 -38.78 20.13
CA VAL A 148 19.21 -38.04 18.91
C VAL A 148 17.86 -38.52 18.36
N THR A 149 17.62 -39.84 18.35
CA THR A 149 16.33 -40.40 17.95
C THR A 149 15.20 -39.96 18.88
N ALA A 150 15.47 -39.95 20.19
CA ALA A 150 14.52 -39.46 21.20
C ALA A 150 14.20 -37.96 20.97
N ALA A 151 15.24 -37.11 20.77
CA ALA A 151 15.07 -35.69 20.42
C ALA A 151 14.23 -35.47 19.15
N LYS A 152 14.48 -36.29 18.11
CA LYS A 152 13.74 -36.20 16.84
C LYS A 152 12.27 -36.59 16.99
N PHE A 153 11.99 -37.55 17.85
CA PHE A 153 10.62 -37.94 18.13
C PHE A 153 9.85 -36.84 18.88
N VAL A 154 10.47 -36.23 19.89
CA VAL A 154 9.90 -35.09 20.65
C VAL A 154 9.71 -33.89 19.68
N GLU A 155 10.63 -33.66 18.72
CA GLU A 155 10.50 -32.62 17.72
C GLU A 155 9.21 -32.76 16.90
N LYS A 156 8.89 -33.95 16.47
CA LYS A 156 7.66 -34.24 15.72
C LYS A 156 6.42 -33.97 16.55
N VAL A 157 6.40 -34.42 17.79
CA VAL A 157 5.27 -34.19 18.73
C VAL A 157 5.06 -32.68 18.95
N CYS A 158 6.12 -31.94 19.24
CA CYS A 158 6.03 -30.50 19.42
C CYS A 158 5.68 -29.76 18.13
N GLY A 159 6.11 -30.27 16.96
CA GLY A 159 5.74 -29.74 15.66
C GLY A 159 4.22 -29.76 15.44
N PHE A 160 3.58 -30.90 15.71
CA PHE A 160 2.11 -31.00 15.66
C PHE A 160 1.43 -30.00 16.61
N SER A 161 1.94 -29.84 17.83
CA SER A 161 1.42 -28.81 18.75
C SER A 161 1.49 -27.41 18.15
N GLY A 162 2.58 -27.10 17.45
CA GLY A 162 2.76 -25.81 16.76
C GLY A 162 1.71 -25.51 15.69
N VAL A 163 1.31 -26.54 14.92
CA VAL A 163 0.22 -26.39 13.93
C VAL A 163 -1.09 -26.03 14.61
N PHE A 164 -1.48 -26.78 15.64
CA PHE A 164 -2.72 -26.51 16.38
C PHE A 164 -2.68 -25.17 17.12
N MET A 165 -1.53 -24.76 17.66
CA MET A 165 -1.38 -23.44 18.28
C MET A 165 -1.55 -22.31 17.25
N THR A 166 -0.99 -22.47 16.04
CA THR A 166 -1.18 -21.49 14.95
C THR A 166 -2.66 -21.38 14.60
N PHE A 167 -3.32 -22.52 14.41
CA PHE A 167 -4.75 -22.56 14.15
C PHE A 167 -5.57 -21.84 15.23
N LEU A 168 -5.35 -22.14 16.53
CA LEU A 168 -6.09 -21.50 17.62
C LEU A 168 -5.83 -20.00 17.77
N VAL A 169 -4.61 -19.56 17.47
CA VAL A 169 -4.26 -18.12 17.54
C VAL A 169 -4.88 -17.33 16.40
N THR A 170 -4.97 -17.91 15.21
CA THR A 170 -5.53 -17.23 14.04
C THR A 170 -7.05 -17.37 13.93
N LEU A 171 -7.64 -18.36 14.59
CA LEU A 171 -9.07 -18.65 14.53
C LEU A 171 -9.97 -17.43 14.84
N PRO A 172 -9.75 -16.65 15.93
CA PRO A 172 -10.64 -15.53 16.28
C PRO A 172 -10.71 -14.44 15.21
N PHE A 173 -9.67 -14.32 14.41
CA PHE A 173 -9.51 -13.27 13.41
C PHE A 173 -9.90 -13.75 12.00
N GLY A 174 -9.87 -15.05 11.74
CA GLY A 174 -10.10 -15.62 10.40
C GLY A 174 -11.36 -16.48 10.29
N ILE A 175 -12.12 -16.65 11.38
CA ILE A 175 -13.27 -17.56 11.38
C ILE A 175 -14.41 -17.10 10.47
N ALA A 176 -14.45 -15.81 10.13
CA ALA A 176 -15.44 -15.23 9.21
C ALA A 176 -15.44 -15.88 7.81
N ILE A 177 -14.34 -16.57 7.42
CA ILE A 177 -14.28 -17.37 6.19
C ILE A 177 -15.43 -18.39 6.09
N PHE A 178 -15.95 -18.87 7.22
CA PHE A 178 -17.02 -19.86 7.26
C PHE A 178 -18.44 -19.27 7.30
N GLY A 179 -18.57 -17.94 7.25
CA GLY A 179 -19.88 -17.27 7.24
C GLY A 179 -20.77 -17.76 8.38
N ASP A 180 -21.99 -18.19 8.03
CA ASP A 180 -23.02 -18.68 9.00
C ASP A 180 -22.57 -19.93 9.77
N ASP A 181 -21.68 -20.75 9.23
CA ASP A 181 -21.14 -21.96 9.87
C ASP A 181 -20.01 -21.70 10.87
N ALA A 182 -19.57 -20.46 11.02
CA ALA A 182 -18.44 -20.09 11.88
C ALA A 182 -18.59 -20.58 13.34
N ALA A 183 -19.80 -20.41 13.91
CA ALA A 183 -20.07 -20.83 15.29
C ALA A 183 -19.99 -22.36 15.48
N LEU A 184 -20.53 -23.11 14.51
CA LEU A 184 -20.48 -24.58 14.52
C LEU A 184 -19.04 -25.06 14.40
N PHE A 185 -18.28 -24.48 13.46
CA PHE A 185 -16.89 -24.80 13.25
C PHE A 185 -16.02 -24.53 14.50
N ALA A 186 -16.20 -23.38 15.16
CA ALA A 186 -15.51 -23.05 16.39
C ALA A 186 -15.82 -24.03 17.52
N THR A 187 -17.10 -24.36 17.70
CA THR A 187 -17.58 -25.27 18.76
C THR A 187 -16.94 -26.66 18.68
N VAL A 188 -16.65 -27.13 17.47
CA VAL A 188 -16.03 -28.46 17.23
C VAL A 188 -14.50 -28.37 17.26
N SER A 189 -13.94 -27.36 16.58
CA SER A 189 -12.49 -27.31 16.35
C SER A 189 -11.69 -26.86 17.57
N ILE A 190 -12.20 -25.94 18.39
CA ILE A 190 -11.50 -25.45 19.60
C ILE A 190 -11.27 -26.57 20.63
N PRO A 191 -12.27 -27.38 21.03
CA PRO A 191 -12.04 -28.48 21.99
C PRO A 191 -11.06 -29.51 21.44
N ILE A 192 -11.14 -29.85 20.14
CA ILE A 192 -10.23 -30.81 19.53
C ILE A 192 -8.80 -30.29 19.55
N ALA A 193 -8.55 -29.07 19.07
CA ALA A 193 -7.22 -28.47 19.04
C ALA A 193 -6.63 -28.31 20.46
N THR A 194 -7.42 -27.79 21.39
CA THR A 194 -7.01 -27.61 22.79
C THR A 194 -6.76 -28.97 23.47
N GLY A 195 -7.60 -29.97 23.22
CA GLY A 195 -7.44 -31.32 23.73
C GLY A 195 -6.15 -31.98 23.20
N VAL A 196 -5.83 -31.80 21.90
CA VAL A 196 -4.57 -32.34 21.32
C VAL A 196 -3.35 -31.67 21.96
N ILE A 197 -3.32 -30.32 22.03
CA ILE A 197 -2.21 -29.58 22.63
C ILE A 197 -2.07 -29.96 24.10
N GLY A 198 -3.16 -29.93 24.87
CA GLY A 198 -3.16 -30.28 26.30
C GLY A 198 -2.71 -31.71 26.52
N GLY A 199 -3.22 -32.66 25.73
CA GLY A 199 -2.80 -34.08 25.79
C GLY A 199 -1.31 -34.26 25.50
N LEU A 200 -0.77 -33.58 24.48
CA LEU A 200 0.67 -33.65 24.19
C LEU A 200 1.53 -33.04 25.29
N VAL A 201 1.12 -31.90 25.86
CA VAL A 201 1.81 -31.25 26.99
C VAL A 201 1.77 -32.14 28.24
N VAL A 202 0.63 -32.76 28.52
CA VAL A 202 0.48 -33.67 29.65
C VAL A 202 1.38 -34.92 29.49
N VAL A 203 1.46 -35.49 28.27
CA VAL A 203 2.35 -36.62 27.99
C VAL A 203 3.82 -36.24 28.17
N LEU A 204 4.21 -35.01 27.78
CA LEU A 204 5.59 -34.53 27.91
C LEU A 204 5.99 -34.19 29.36
N LEU A 205 5.10 -33.56 30.13
CA LEU A 205 5.41 -33.05 31.49
C LEU A 205 4.99 -33.99 32.62
N PHE A 206 3.90 -34.75 32.42
CA PHE A 206 3.27 -35.57 33.48
C PHE A 206 3.09 -37.05 33.06
N PRO A 207 4.17 -37.75 32.72
CA PRO A 207 4.08 -39.12 32.20
C PRO A 207 3.53 -40.13 33.25
N GLY A 208 3.70 -39.87 34.56
CA GLY A 208 3.11 -40.67 35.59
C GLY A 208 1.57 -40.66 35.60
N PHE A 209 0.99 -39.47 35.34
CA PHE A 209 -0.44 -39.33 35.19
C PHE A 209 -0.96 -40.07 33.93
N VAL A 210 -0.21 -39.99 32.84
CA VAL A 210 -0.56 -40.69 31.61
C VAL A 210 -0.47 -42.22 31.80
N GLN A 211 0.55 -42.73 32.49
CA GLN A 211 0.64 -44.15 32.84
C GLN A 211 -0.55 -44.59 33.71
N TRP A 212 -0.94 -43.76 34.69
CA TRP A 212 -2.09 -44.04 35.55
C TRP A 212 -3.39 -44.11 34.71
N ILE A 213 -3.60 -43.17 33.73
CA ILE A 213 -4.75 -43.23 32.79
C ILE A 213 -4.73 -44.52 32.00
N LEU A 214 -3.57 -44.89 31.43
CA LEU A 214 -3.44 -46.08 30.58
C LEU A 214 -3.67 -47.38 31.37
N GLU A 215 -3.41 -47.40 32.66
CA GLU A 215 -3.64 -48.53 33.53
C GLU A 215 -5.11 -48.65 33.94
N ASN A 216 -5.78 -47.55 34.23
CA ASN A 216 -7.08 -47.53 34.87
C ASN A 216 -8.27 -47.30 33.93
N VAL A 217 -8.03 -46.77 32.69
CA VAL A 217 -9.10 -46.50 31.75
C VAL A 217 -9.17 -47.60 30.67
N PRO A 218 -10.35 -48.17 30.40
CA PRO A 218 -10.53 -49.14 29.30
C PRO A 218 -10.48 -48.42 27.94
N LEU A 219 -9.31 -48.42 27.28
CA LEU A 219 -9.08 -47.81 25.96
C LEU A 219 -9.05 -48.89 24.85
N PRO A 220 -9.68 -48.61 23.70
CA PRO A 220 -9.54 -49.51 22.52
C PRO A 220 -8.08 -49.51 22.05
N ALA A 221 -7.58 -50.71 21.69
CA ALA A 221 -6.18 -50.92 21.30
C ALA A 221 -5.13 -50.52 22.36
N LYS A 222 -5.47 -50.66 23.65
CA LYS A 222 -4.69 -50.27 24.83
C LYS A 222 -3.19 -50.60 24.72
N GLU A 223 -2.81 -51.79 24.30
CA GLU A 223 -1.39 -52.19 24.19
C GLU A 223 -0.60 -51.39 23.12
N ARG A 224 -1.25 -51.01 22.01
CA ARG A 224 -0.58 -50.16 20.99
C ARG A 224 -0.41 -48.75 21.47
N ILE A 225 -1.44 -48.21 22.13
CA ILE A 225 -1.41 -46.85 22.71
C ILE A 225 -0.38 -46.82 23.85
N LYS A 226 -0.34 -47.83 24.73
CA LYS A 226 0.63 -47.96 25.80
C LYS A 226 2.07 -47.97 25.30
N GLY A 227 2.35 -48.74 24.24
CA GLY A 227 3.67 -48.78 23.62
C GLY A 227 4.11 -47.43 23.01
N LEU A 228 3.20 -46.69 22.36
CA LEU A 228 3.48 -45.38 21.81
C LEU A 228 3.73 -44.35 22.92
N VAL A 229 2.85 -44.27 23.89
CA VAL A 229 2.94 -43.31 25.01
C VAL A 229 4.17 -43.58 25.87
N THR A 230 4.53 -44.84 26.11
CA THR A 230 5.76 -45.20 26.82
C THR A 230 7.01 -44.70 26.10
N ARG A 231 7.06 -44.86 24.75
CA ARG A 231 8.16 -44.33 23.95
C ARG A 231 8.24 -42.79 24.03
N ILE A 232 7.10 -42.10 23.92
CA ILE A 232 7.02 -40.64 24.07
C ILE A 232 7.51 -40.21 25.45
N SER A 233 7.00 -40.87 26.47
CA SER A 233 7.31 -40.58 27.86
C SER A 233 8.80 -40.82 28.17
N ASN A 234 9.40 -41.88 27.66
CA ASN A 234 10.82 -42.16 27.86
C ASN A 234 11.70 -41.14 27.11
N SER A 235 11.34 -40.79 25.88
CA SER A 235 12.02 -39.73 25.10
C SER A 235 11.90 -38.35 25.74
N ALA A 236 10.77 -38.09 26.42
CA ALA A 236 10.52 -36.82 27.11
C ALA A 236 11.19 -36.76 28.49
N ALA A 237 11.69 -37.87 29.02
CA ALA A 237 12.29 -37.93 30.38
C ALA A 237 13.41 -36.87 30.57
N ALA A 238 14.21 -36.61 29.56
CA ALA A 238 15.31 -35.65 29.61
C ALA A 238 14.84 -34.18 29.75
N TYR A 239 13.59 -33.90 29.42
CA TYR A 239 13.01 -32.51 29.49
C TYR A 239 12.26 -32.27 30.80
N ARG A 240 12.06 -33.31 31.64
CA ARG A 240 11.40 -33.21 32.95
C ARG A 240 12.15 -32.27 33.86
N GLY A 241 11.42 -31.43 34.58
CA GLY A 241 12.01 -30.44 35.46
C GLY A 241 12.58 -29.20 34.78
N ARG A 242 12.39 -29.08 33.42
CA ARG A 242 12.83 -27.92 32.66
C ARG A 242 11.65 -27.27 31.91
N PRO A 243 10.59 -26.77 32.59
CA PRO A 243 9.39 -26.25 31.95
C PRO A 243 9.68 -25.07 31.04
N GLY A 244 10.66 -24.21 31.39
CA GLY A 244 11.08 -23.11 30.53
C GLY A 244 11.67 -23.56 29.20
N LEU A 245 12.39 -24.67 29.15
CA LEU A 245 12.90 -25.25 27.90
C LEU A 245 11.75 -25.79 27.05
N VAL A 246 10.79 -26.48 27.63
CA VAL A 246 9.60 -27.00 26.92
C VAL A 246 8.76 -25.86 26.38
N LEU A 247 8.56 -24.79 27.12
CA LEU A 247 7.83 -23.60 26.66
C LEU A 247 8.54 -22.94 25.49
N GLN A 248 9.86 -22.78 25.51
CA GLN A 248 10.65 -22.27 24.40
C GLN A 248 10.52 -23.16 23.14
N ILE A 249 10.57 -24.47 23.30
CA ILE A 249 10.40 -25.43 22.20
C ILE A 249 8.99 -25.31 21.59
N LEU A 250 7.95 -25.20 22.42
CA LEU A 250 6.57 -25.02 21.96
C LEU A 250 6.39 -23.67 21.24
N PHE A 251 6.92 -22.59 21.79
CA PHE A 251 6.89 -21.27 21.18
C PHE A 251 7.59 -21.27 19.81
N LEU A 252 8.77 -21.87 19.71
CA LEU A 252 9.47 -22.01 18.43
C LEU A 252 8.70 -22.90 17.46
N SER A 253 7.99 -23.91 17.93
CA SER A 253 7.13 -24.75 17.11
C SER A 253 5.94 -23.95 16.58
N PHE A 254 5.33 -23.10 17.40
CA PHE A 254 4.33 -22.12 16.96
C PHE A 254 4.91 -21.19 15.88
N MET A 255 6.05 -20.55 16.15
CA MET A 255 6.70 -19.62 15.20
C MET A 255 6.98 -20.27 13.83
N VAL A 256 7.40 -21.54 13.78
CA VAL A 256 7.62 -22.25 12.50
C VAL A 256 6.35 -22.32 11.66
N HIS A 257 5.23 -22.64 12.27
CA HIS A 257 3.96 -22.84 11.56
C HIS A 257 3.24 -21.52 11.32
N PHE A 258 3.28 -20.60 12.27
CA PHE A 258 2.70 -19.26 12.10
C PHE A 258 3.38 -18.48 10.96
N THR A 259 4.73 -18.44 10.92
CA THR A 259 5.45 -17.78 9.83
C THR A 259 5.19 -18.47 8.48
N THR A 260 4.98 -19.79 8.47
CA THR A 260 4.62 -20.52 7.25
C THR A 260 3.21 -20.14 6.79
N ALA A 261 2.26 -19.99 7.69
CA ALA A 261 0.90 -19.56 7.34
C ALA A 261 0.88 -18.08 6.90
N ALA A 262 1.53 -17.21 7.66
CA ALA A 262 1.60 -15.77 7.38
C ALA A 262 2.31 -15.44 6.05
N MET A 263 3.27 -16.25 5.59
CA MET A 263 3.92 -16.00 4.31
C MET A 263 2.96 -16.08 3.12
N TYR A 264 1.85 -16.84 3.24
CA TYR A 264 0.87 -16.97 2.16
C TYR A 264 0.09 -15.67 1.92
N TYR A 265 -0.07 -14.82 2.92
CA TYR A 265 -0.57 -13.47 2.73
C TYR A 265 0.32 -12.67 1.76
N PHE A 266 1.61 -12.70 1.97
CA PHE A 266 2.54 -11.99 1.09
C PHE A 266 2.64 -12.61 -0.31
N THR A 267 2.43 -13.91 -0.44
CA THR A 267 2.32 -14.52 -1.78
C THR A 267 1.00 -14.19 -2.47
N ALA A 268 -0.08 -13.94 -1.73
CA ALA A 268 -1.31 -13.41 -2.28
C ALA A 268 -1.12 -11.97 -2.78
N LEU A 269 -0.47 -11.10 -2.01
CA LEU A 269 -0.10 -9.76 -2.47
C LEU A 269 0.84 -9.77 -3.68
N ALA A 270 1.78 -10.73 -3.74
CA ALA A 270 2.71 -10.87 -4.86
C ALA A 270 2.02 -11.13 -6.21
N ILE A 271 0.82 -11.64 -6.19
CA ILE A 271 0.01 -11.92 -7.39
C ILE A 271 -1.15 -10.92 -7.55
N SER A 272 -1.04 -9.76 -6.89
CA SER A 272 -2.01 -8.66 -6.97
C SER A 272 -3.40 -8.99 -6.44
N ALA A 273 -3.51 -9.90 -5.45
CA ALA A 273 -4.75 -10.15 -4.72
C ALA A 273 -4.98 -9.01 -3.68
N ASN A 274 -5.50 -7.88 -4.13
CA ASN A 274 -5.62 -6.66 -3.32
C ASN A 274 -6.66 -6.78 -2.18
N ASN A 275 -7.62 -7.71 -2.31
CA ASN A 275 -8.64 -7.98 -1.29
C ASN A 275 -8.18 -8.98 -0.21
N ALA A 276 -6.88 -9.31 -0.17
CA ALA A 276 -6.35 -10.26 0.78
C ALA A 276 -6.28 -9.67 2.20
N ASP A 277 -7.08 -10.17 3.13
CA ASP A 277 -6.93 -9.89 4.56
C ASP A 277 -5.84 -10.77 5.20
N PHE A 278 -4.96 -10.16 6.00
CA PHE A 278 -3.84 -10.86 6.62
C PHE A 278 -4.28 -12.02 7.52
N TRP A 279 -5.29 -11.80 8.37
CA TRP A 279 -5.71 -12.80 9.34
C TRP A 279 -6.52 -13.92 8.71
N MET A 280 -7.40 -13.58 7.75
CA MET A 280 -8.18 -14.56 7.00
C MET A 280 -7.27 -15.47 6.17
N VAL A 281 -6.32 -14.90 5.42
CA VAL A 281 -5.35 -15.69 4.63
C VAL A 281 -4.46 -16.51 5.52
N THR A 282 -3.96 -15.98 6.64
CA THR A 282 -3.12 -16.73 7.59
C THR A 282 -3.90 -17.86 8.25
N PHE A 283 -5.16 -17.64 8.60
CA PHE A 283 -6.04 -18.67 9.17
C PHE A 283 -6.35 -19.77 8.15
N GLY A 284 -6.82 -19.43 6.95
CA GLY A 284 -7.07 -20.41 5.87
C GLY A 284 -5.83 -21.20 5.52
N SER A 285 -4.66 -20.55 5.48
CA SER A 285 -3.38 -21.20 5.26
C SER A 285 -2.96 -22.12 6.42
N SER A 286 -3.37 -21.83 7.67
CA SER A 286 -3.14 -22.75 8.78
C SER A 286 -3.90 -24.08 8.62
N ILE A 287 -5.13 -24.02 8.11
CA ILE A 287 -5.95 -25.20 7.78
C ILE A 287 -5.31 -25.96 6.58
N GLN A 288 -4.88 -25.24 5.57
CA GLN A 288 -4.20 -25.82 4.41
C GLN A 288 -2.90 -26.56 4.83
N ILE A 289 -2.09 -25.99 5.72
CA ILE A 289 -0.88 -26.65 6.28
C ILE A 289 -1.28 -27.96 6.98
N PHE A 290 -2.34 -27.95 7.77
CA PHE A 290 -2.85 -29.13 8.45
C PHE A 290 -3.26 -30.21 7.45
N ALA A 291 -4.05 -29.86 6.42
CA ALA A 291 -4.46 -30.78 5.36
C ALA A 291 -3.25 -31.38 4.61
N THR A 292 -2.24 -30.56 4.32
CA THR A 292 -1.00 -31.00 3.64
C THR A 292 -0.17 -31.96 4.49
N VAL A 293 -0.05 -31.68 5.79
CA VAL A 293 0.73 -32.51 6.72
C VAL A 293 0.09 -33.87 6.95
N ILE A 294 -1.23 -33.93 7.01
CA ILE A 294 -1.97 -35.20 7.25
C ILE A 294 -2.08 -36.05 5.98
N SER A 295 -2.00 -35.43 4.80
CA SER A 295 -2.16 -36.16 3.55
C SER A 295 -0.89 -36.95 3.17
N PRO A 296 -0.91 -38.30 3.25
CA PRO A 296 0.20 -39.10 2.81
C PRO A 296 0.15 -39.44 1.29
N PHE A 297 -0.84 -38.89 0.57
CA PHE A 297 -1.23 -39.43 -0.74
C PHE A 297 -0.54 -38.72 -1.90
N THR A 298 -0.02 -37.49 -1.71
CA THR A 298 0.64 -36.73 -2.79
C THR A 298 2.12 -36.50 -2.52
N ILE A 299 2.87 -36.11 -3.55
CA ILE A 299 4.28 -35.72 -3.42
C ILE A 299 4.31 -34.29 -2.85
N ALA A 300 4.97 -34.09 -1.72
CA ALA A 300 5.11 -32.79 -1.05
C ALA A 300 3.80 -32.04 -0.75
N GLY A 301 2.64 -32.71 -0.79
CA GLY A 301 1.32 -32.09 -0.61
C GLY A 301 0.81 -31.33 -1.83
N GLU A 302 1.51 -31.44 -2.99
CA GLU A 302 1.11 -30.77 -4.23
C GLU A 302 -0.26 -31.25 -4.73
N GLY A 303 -1.05 -30.34 -5.26
CA GLY A 303 -2.44 -30.53 -5.68
C GLY A 303 -3.44 -30.39 -4.52
N ILE A 304 -3.15 -30.91 -3.33
CA ILE A 304 -4.02 -30.78 -2.15
C ILE A 304 -3.89 -29.38 -1.53
N ARG A 305 -2.69 -28.84 -1.52
CA ARG A 305 -2.42 -27.47 -1.03
C ARG A 305 -3.17 -26.45 -1.87
N GLU A 306 -3.03 -26.51 -3.19
CA GLU A 306 -3.68 -25.62 -4.14
C GLU A 306 -5.20 -25.74 -4.07
N ALA A 307 -5.72 -26.97 -4.01
CA ALA A 307 -7.17 -27.21 -3.87
C ALA A 307 -7.71 -26.69 -2.53
N ALA A 308 -6.98 -26.91 -1.43
CA ALA A 308 -7.39 -26.41 -0.12
C ALA A 308 -7.43 -24.87 -0.07
N GLN A 309 -6.45 -24.20 -0.66
CA GLN A 309 -6.47 -22.73 -0.73
C GLN A 309 -7.56 -22.22 -1.68
N MET A 310 -7.77 -22.85 -2.82
CA MET A 310 -8.86 -22.52 -3.73
C MET A 310 -10.22 -22.55 -3.02
N VAL A 311 -10.48 -23.62 -2.25
CA VAL A 311 -11.76 -23.79 -1.54
C VAL A 311 -11.92 -22.80 -0.39
N LEU A 312 -10.85 -22.57 0.39
CA LEU A 312 -10.92 -21.74 1.60
C LEU A 312 -10.78 -20.25 1.31
N LEU A 313 -9.92 -19.87 0.38
CA LEU A 313 -9.58 -18.47 0.11
C LEU A 313 -10.10 -17.98 -1.24
N GLY A 314 -10.48 -18.87 -2.15
CA GLY A 314 -11.01 -18.51 -3.47
C GLY A 314 -12.17 -17.49 -3.42
N PRO A 315 -13.17 -17.66 -2.54
CA PRO A 315 -14.24 -16.68 -2.39
C PRO A 315 -13.78 -15.29 -1.92
N LEU A 316 -12.63 -15.18 -1.25
CA LEU A 316 -12.10 -13.94 -0.68
C LEU A 316 -11.15 -13.20 -1.62
N ILE A 317 -10.21 -13.93 -2.23
CA ILE A 317 -9.09 -13.34 -2.98
C ILE A 317 -9.12 -13.70 -4.47
N GLY A 318 -10.13 -14.42 -4.92
CA GLY A 318 -10.19 -14.99 -6.26
C GLY A 318 -9.65 -16.43 -6.32
N HIS A 319 -10.30 -17.30 -7.10
CA HIS A 319 -9.95 -18.71 -7.17
C HIS A 319 -8.59 -18.96 -7.87
N ALA A 320 -8.29 -18.20 -8.92
CA ALA A 320 -7.00 -18.27 -9.60
C ALA A 320 -5.87 -17.75 -8.70
N GLU A 321 -6.11 -16.64 -8.02
CA GLU A 321 -5.20 -16.02 -7.07
C GLU A 321 -4.88 -16.97 -5.93
N ALA A 322 -5.87 -17.63 -5.35
CA ALA A 322 -5.65 -18.61 -4.28
C ALA A 322 -4.74 -19.76 -4.72
N ILE A 323 -4.93 -20.30 -5.93
CA ILE A 323 -4.12 -21.39 -6.48
C ILE A 323 -2.69 -20.93 -6.76
N VAL A 324 -2.53 -19.77 -7.44
CA VAL A 324 -1.21 -19.22 -7.79
C VAL A 324 -0.43 -18.84 -6.53
N SER A 325 -1.10 -18.22 -5.54
CA SER A 325 -0.51 -17.91 -4.23
C SER A 325 -0.03 -19.18 -3.51
N ALA A 326 -0.80 -20.27 -3.55
CA ALA A 326 -0.41 -21.56 -2.97
C ALA A 326 0.87 -22.10 -3.60
N ALA A 327 0.94 -22.11 -4.93
CA ALA A 327 2.11 -22.57 -5.67
C ALA A 327 3.34 -21.68 -5.42
N LEU A 328 3.15 -20.35 -5.46
CA LEU A 328 4.22 -19.38 -5.17
C LEU A 328 4.75 -19.53 -3.74
N GLY A 329 3.86 -19.75 -2.76
CA GLY A 329 4.25 -19.99 -1.37
C GLY A 329 5.14 -21.20 -1.19
N PHE A 330 4.93 -22.27 -1.95
CA PHE A 330 5.83 -23.41 -1.95
C PHE A 330 7.22 -23.03 -2.47
N TRP A 331 7.28 -22.38 -3.62
CA TRP A 331 8.57 -21.97 -4.20
C TRP A 331 9.29 -20.93 -3.35
N ALA A 332 8.59 -19.95 -2.79
CA ALA A 332 9.16 -18.99 -1.84
C ALA A 332 9.72 -19.67 -0.58
N ALA A 333 9.06 -20.75 -0.12
CA ALA A 333 9.53 -21.55 1.00
C ALA A 333 10.75 -22.40 0.69
N GLU A 334 10.87 -22.93 -0.53
CA GLU A 334 11.93 -23.86 -0.91
C GLU A 334 13.14 -23.15 -1.57
N ALA A 335 13.00 -21.91 -2.08
CA ALA A 335 14.10 -21.17 -2.68
C ALA A 335 15.36 -21.09 -1.78
N PRO A 336 15.26 -20.79 -0.47
CA PRO A 336 16.45 -20.77 0.41
C PRO A 336 17.09 -22.14 0.58
N THR A 337 16.35 -23.23 0.36
CA THR A 337 16.86 -24.60 0.55
C THR A 337 17.80 -25.04 -0.57
N LEU A 338 17.74 -24.38 -1.74
CA LEU A 338 18.66 -24.62 -2.85
C LEU A 338 20.12 -24.36 -2.43
N PHE A 339 20.35 -23.47 -1.48
CA PHE A 339 21.70 -23.28 -0.90
C PHE A 339 22.22 -24.54 -0.20
N GLY A 340 21.38 -25.49 0.15
CA GLY A 340 21.76 -26.78 0.70
C GLY A 340 22.69 -27.58 -0.23
N PHE A 341 22.56 -27.39 -1.55
CA PHE A 341 23.46 -28.00 -2.51
C PHE A 341 24.92 -27.57 -2.30
N PHE A 342 25.17 -26.27 -2.07
CA PHE A 342 26.52 -25.76 -1.82
C PHE A 342 27.10 -26.31 -0.54
N PHE A 343 26.32 -26.41 0.54
CA PHE A 343 26.74 -27.01 1.79
C PHE A 343 27.05 -28.51 1.64
N TRP A 344 26.24 -29.22 0.85
CA TRP A 344 26.48 -30.63 0.54
C TRP A 344 27.78 -30.82 -0.25
N TRP A 345 28.01 -29.97 -1.26
CA TRP A 345 29.21 -30.00 -2.08
C TRP A 345 30.49 -29.65 -1.28
N LEU A 346 30.41 -28.65 -0.38
CA LEU A 346 31.54 -28.18 0.42
C LEU A 346 31.95 -29.15 1.55
N ARG A 347 31.06 -30.04 1.97
CA ARG A 347 31.32 -30.96 3.09
C ARG A 347 32.26 -32.10 2.75
N GLY A 348 32.56 -32.36 1.49
CA GLY A 348 33.45 -33.43 1.05
C GLY A 348 32.82 -34.83 1.11
N ASP A 349 33.59 -35.85 0.69
CA ASP A 349 33.05 -37.20 0.52
C ASP A 349 32.70 -37.88 1.86
N ASP A 350 33.42 -37.58 2.93
CA ASP A 350 33.17 -38.15 4.26
C ASP A 350 31.84 -37.70 4.89
N TYR A 351 31.26 -36.65 4.36
CA TYR A 351 29.97 -36.07 4.82
C TYR A 351 28.79 -36.35 3.90
N ARG A 352 29.00 -37.02 2.78
CA ARG A 352 27.91 -37.35 1.88
C ARG A 352 27.10 -38.50 2.47
N PRO A 353 25.76 -38.38 2.56
CA PRO A 353 24.95 -39.49 3.01
C PRO A 353 25.05 -40.64 2.00
N ALA A 354 25.47 -41.82 2.46
CA ALA A 354 25.43 -43.01 1.66
C ALA A 354 23.96 -43.48 1.57
N PHE A 355 23.23 -43.05 0.55
CA PHE A 355 21.86 -43.49 0.28
C PHE A 355 21.79 -44.84 -0.40
N SER A 356 22.92 -45.38 -0.87
CA SER A 356 23.01 -46.70 -1.45
C SER A 356 23.70 -47.66 -0.49
N ARG A 357 23.13 -48.83 -0.32
CA ARG A 357 23.83 -49.98 0.22
C ARG A 357 25.04 -50.22 -0.67
N VAL A 358 26.21 -49.97 -0.17
CA VAL A 358 27.42 -50.47 -0.78
C VAL A 358 27.45 -51.93 -0.39
N ASP A 359 27.35 -52.80 -1.36
CA ASP A 359 27.47 -54.28 -1.27
C ASP A 359 26.48 -55.00 -0.34
N GLY A 360 25.26 -54.48 -0.15
CA GLY A 360 24.19 -55.18 0.56
C GLY A 360 24.32 -55.28 2.07
N GLN A 361 25.34 -54.67 2.67
CA GLN A 361 25.49 -54.59 4.11
C GLN A 361 24.66 -53.42 4.71
N GLN A 362 24.03 -53.65 5.85
CA GLN A 362 23.48 -52.57 6.67
C GLN A 362 24.64 -51.74 7.18
N VAL A 363 24.52 -50.39 7.10
CA VAL A 363 25.44 -49.48 7.76
C VAL A 363 25.40 -49.79 9.27
N ASP A 364 26.49 -50.26 9.83
CA ASP A 364 26.61 -50.47 11.28
C ASP A 364 26.69 -49.11 11.93
N TYR A 365 25.59 -48.71 12.56
CA TYR A 365 25.50 -47.43 13.30
C TYR A 365 26.49 -47.35 14.46
N GLU A 366 26.93 -48.44 15.04
CA GLU A 366 27.94 -48.43 16.10
C GLU A 366 29.34 -48.14 15.53
N GLU A 367 29.65 -48.59 14.31
CA GLU A 367 30.93 -48.33 13.65
C GLU A 367 30.98 -46.86 13.15
N ALA A 368 29.89 -46.34 12.61
CA ALA A 368 29.74 -44.91 12.27
C ALA A 368 29.83 -44.02 13.49
N ALA A 369 29.27 -44.42 14.64
CA ALA A 369 29.37 -43.72 15.89
C ALA A 369 30.79 -43.68 16.47
N ARG A 370 31.53 -44.79 16.34
CA ARG A 370 32.94 -44.89 16.75
C ARG A 370 33.86 -44.02 15.88
N ALA A 371 33.64 -44.00 14.59
CA ALA A 371 34.37 -43.13 13.65
C ALA A 371 34.09 -41.65 13.91
N ALA A 372 32.86 -41.27 14.28
CA ALA A 372 32.51 -39.89 14.65
C ALA A 372 33.12 -39.45 16.00
N ALA A 373 33.23 -40.36 16.95
CA ALA A 373 33.90 -40.09 18.26
C ALA A 373 35.38 -39.86 18.09
N SER A 374 36.07 -40.59 17.18
CA SER A 374 37.50 -40.37 16.91
C SER A 374 37.79 -39.03 16.20
N LEU A 375 36.83 -38.52 15.38
CA LEU A 375 36.93 -37.19 14.78
C LEU A 375 36.70 -36.06 15.79
N GLN A 376 36.03 -36.32 16.90
CA GLN A 376 35.78 -35.32 17.95
C GLN A 376 37.05 -35.13 18.81
N GLU A 377 37.87 -36.15 19.03
CA GLU A 377 39.14 -36.04 19.71
C GLU A 377 40.17 -35.20 18.92
N ASP A 378 40.17 -35.24 17.59
CA ASP A 378 41.08 -34.48 16.76
C ASP A 378 40.68 -32.98 16.63
N VAL A 379 39.43 -32.61 16.90
CA VAL A 379 38.98 -31.20 16.82
C VAL A 379 39.23 -30.42 18.12
N ASP A 380 39.33 -31.11 19.24
CA ASP A 380 39.55 -30.46 20.56
C ASP A 380 41.01 -30.04 20.79
N VAL A 381 41.99 -30.42 19.96
CA VAL A 381 43.44 -30.24 20.23
C VAL A 381 44.02 -29.00 19.60
N THR A 382 43.33 -28.25 18.76
CA THR A 382 43.92 -27.07 18.05
C THR A 382 43.14 -25.76 18.19
N ALA A 383 42.21 -25.64 19.11
CA ALA A 383 41.62 -24.36 19.46
C ALA A 383 42.42 -23.73 20.61
N GLY A 384 43.37 -22.86 20.26
CA GLY A 384 44.02 -22.01 21.24
C GLY A 384 42.97 -21.21 21.99
N GLU A 385 43.09 -21.18 23.31
CA GLU A 385 42.27 -20.43 24.24
C GLU A 385 42.29 -18.91 23.95
N GLU A 386 41.44 -18.44 23.01
CA GLU A 386 40.87 -17.11 23.09
C GLU A 386 39.51 -17.21 23.76
N VAL A 387 39.41 -16.59 24.94
CA VAL A 387 38.26 -16.65 25.82
C VAL A 387 37.02 -16.15 25.06
N ALA A 388 36.22 -17.07 24.58
CA ALA A 388 34.95 -16.75 23.93
C ALA A 388 34.06 -16.01 24.94
N THR A 389 33.51 -14.87 24.56
CA THR A 389 32.62 -14.06 25.41
C THR A 389 31.47 -14.92 25.95
N PRO A 390 31.04 -14.81 27.24
CA PRO A 390 29.96 -15.58 27.79
C PRO A 390 28.65 -15.45 26.98
N ILE A 391 27.90 -16.52 26.86
CA ILE A 391 26.69 -16.58 25.99
C ILE A 391 25.69 -15.50 26.38
N GLY A 392 25.55 -15.18 27.67
CA GLY A 392 24.66 -14.11 28.16
C GLY A 392 25.05 -12.71 27.68
N GLU A 393 26.36 -12.41 27.61
CA GLU A 393 26.85 -11.14 27.09
C GLU A 393 26.68 -11.08 25.57
N ARG A 394 26.89 -12.19 24.84
CA ARG A 394 26.69 -12.27 23.40
C ARG A 394 25.22 -12.06 22.98
N MET A 395 24.26 -12.54 23.78
CA MET A 395 22.83 -12.43 23.49
C MET A 395 22.30 -10.98 23.48
N TRP A 396 22.99 -10.05 24.14
CA TRP A 396 22.64 -8.62 24.11
C TRP A 396 23.54 -7.84 23.13
N ARG A 397 24.80 -8.21 23.06
CA ARG A 397 25.80 -7.52 22.29
C ARG A 397 25.62 -7.70 20.78
N ALA A 398 25.46 -8.94 20.31
CA ALA A 398 25.38 -9.21 18.88
C ALA A 398 24.12 -8.66 18.23
N PRO A 399 22.89 -8.78 18.81
CA PRO A 399 21.71 -8.09 18.29
C PRO A 399 21.84 -6.57 18.28
N SER A 400 22.43 -5.97 19.32
CA SER A 400 22.66 -4.52 19.38
C SER A 400 23.64 -4.05 18.31
N ALA A 401 24.74 -4.78 18.12
CA ALA A 401 25.70 -4.48 17.07
C ALA A 401 25.10 -4.71 15.66
N GLY A 402 24.28 -5.75 15.49
CA GLY A 402 23.50 -6.01 14.28
C GLY A 402 22.55 -4.85 13.96
N ALA A 403 21.74 -4.44 14.94
CA ALA A 403 20.85 -3.29 14.82
C ALA A 403 21.59 -2.03 14.39
N PHE A 404 22.72 -1.72 15.03
CA PHE A 404 23.53 -0.57 14.67
C PHE A 404 24.01 -0.61 13.21
N ALA A 405 24.50 -1.75 12.74
CA ALA A 405 24.96 -1.90 11.36
C ALA A 405 23.80 -1.75 10.34
N GLY A 406 22.62 -2.33 10.65
CA GLY A 406 21.41 -2.19 9.85
C GLY A 406 20.87 -0.76 9.82
N ILE A 407 20.91 -0.05 10.95
CA ILE A 407 20.56 1.38 11.05
C ILE A 407 21.47 2.21 10.15
N CYS A 408 22.79 1.97 10.18
CA CYS A 408 23.73 2.66 9.29
C CYS A 408 23.43 2.39 7.80
N ALA A 409 23.09 1.15 7.43
CA ALA A 409 22.68 0.82 6.06
C ALA A 409 21.39 1.54 5.67
N GLY A 410 20.41 1.58 6.58
CA GLY A 410 19.12 2.24 6.37
C GLY A 410 19.26 3.75 6.23
N ILE A 411 20.12 4.41 7.02
CA ILE A 411 20.41 5.85 6.86
C ILE A 411 21.00 6.13 5.47
N VAL A 412 21.96 5.32 5.01
CA VAL A 412 22.56 5.50 3.68
C VAL A 412 21.53 5.33 2.57
N LEU A 413 20.69 4.28 2.63
CA LEU A 413 19.67 4.03 1.63
C LEU A 413 18.55 5.08 1.68
N GLY A 414 18.08 5.41 2.87
CA GLY A 414 17.02 6.40 3.05
C GLY A 414 17.41 7.79 2.58
N LEU A 415 18.66 8.21 2.81
CA LEU A 415 19.18 9.47 2.25
C LEU A 415 19.33 9.40 0.73
N GLY A 416 19.83 8.27 0.21
CA GLY A 416 19.96 8.06 -1.23
C GLY A 416 18.61 8.16 -1.95
N GLU A 417 17.58 7.50 -1.42
CA GLU A 417 16.23 7.57 -1.98
C GLU A 417 15.61 8.96 -1.82
N ALA A 418 15.74 9.59 -0.64
CA ALA A 418 15.26 10.94 -0.37
C ALA A 418 15.83 11.96 -1.36
N ILE A 419 17.13 11.92 -1.61
CA ILE A 419 17.79 12.80 -2.60
C ILE A 419 17.25 12.56 -4.01
N THR A 420 16.97 11.30 -4.37
CA THR A 420 16.45 10.96 -5.70
C THR A 420 15.04 11.51 -5.88
N VAL A 421 14.14 11.30 -4.89
CA VAL A 421 12.77 11.83 -4.92
C VAL A 421 12.77 13.36 -4.96
N TYR A 422 13.53 14.00 -4.08
CA TYR A 422 13.57 15.46 -3.98
C TYR A 422 14.12 16.12 -5.26
N ARG A 423 15.20 15.58 -5.83
CA ARG A 423 15.79 16.09 -7.10
C ARG A 423 14.98 15.75 -8.33
N GLY A 424 14.20 14.69 -8.28
CA GLY A 424 13.29 14.31 -9.35
C GLY A 424 12.04 15.21 -9.45
N GLY A 425 11.89 16.21 -8.56
CA GLY A 425 10.72 17.10 -8.55
C GLY A 425 9.44 16.42 -8.09
N LEU A 426 9.57 15.24 -7.47
CA LEU A 426 8.44 14.44 -7.02
C LEU A 426 7.86 14.89 -5.65
N GLY A 427 8.28 16.04 -5.15
CA GLY A 427 7.85 16.69 -3.91
C GLY A 427 8.94 17.64 -3.42
N THR A 428 8.51 18.75 -2.84
CA THR A 428 9.42 19.86 -2.41
C THR A 428 9.66 19.88 -0.92
N GLU A 429 8.92 19.05 -0.13
CA GLU A 429 9.02 19.09 1.32
C GLU A 429 10.32 18.46 1.82
N SER A 430 10.98 19.19 2.69
CA SER A 430 12.28 18.78 3.26
C SER A 430 12.16 17.66 4.31
N GLN A 431 10.95 17.29 4.74
CA GLN A 431 10.68 16.21 5.69
C GLN A 431 11.34 14.89 5.24
N ILE A 432 11.36 14.63 3.95
CA ILE A 432 11.86 13.38 3.36
C ILE A 432 13.30 13.06 3.80
N PHE A 433 14.13 14.06 4.10
CA PHE A 433 15.52 13.87 4.49
C PHE A 433 15.72 13.24 5.87
N TRP A 434 14.74 13.33 6.77
CA TRP A 434 14.78 12.57 8.01
C TRP A 434 13.81 11.38 8.00
N PHE A 435 12.69 11.48 7.29
CA PHE A 435 11.67 10.46 7.25
C PHE A 435 12.12 9.20 6.47
N GLY A 436 12.80 9.38 5.32
CA GLY A 436 13.38 8.27 4.56
C GLY A 436 14.42 7.47 5.36
N PRO A 437 15.46 8.12 5.95
CA PRO A 437 16.36 7.47 6.89
C PRO A 437 15.66 6.81 8.08
N PHE A 438 14.61 7.42 8.64
CA PHE A 438 13.83 6.84 9.74
C PHE A 438 13.21 5.49 9.35
N LEU A 439 12.52 5.45 8.22
CA LEU A 439 11.85 4.23 7.76
C LEU A 439 12.87 3.13 7.42
N TRP A 440 13.85 3.44 6.58
CA TRP A 440 14.86 2.47 6.17
C TRP A 440 15.71 1.98 7.35
N ALA A 441 16.10 2.86 8.28
CA ALA A 441 16.87 2.47 9.46
C ALA A 441 16.05 1.60 10.41
N THR A 442 14.74 1.85 10.53
CA THR A 442 13.83 1.01 11.31
C THR A 442 13.73 -0.40 10.72
N VAL A 443 13.49 -0.51 9.41
CA VAL A 443 13.35 -1.80 8.74
C VAL A 443 14.66 -2.58 8.74
N LEU A 444 15.74 -1.98 8.26
CA LEU A 444 17.03 -2.68 8.16
C LEU A 444 17.68 -2.90 9.52
N GLY A 445 17.47 -2.00 10.48
CA GLY A 445 17.87 -2.20 11.87
C GLY A 445 17.17 -3.40 12.49
N GLY A 446 15.85 -3.50 12.31
CA GLY A 446 15.04 -4.64 12.75
C GLY A 446 15.47 -5.96 12.12
N LEU A 447 15.64 -6.01 10.81
CA LEU A 447 16.15 -7.19 10.10
C LEU A 447 17.55 -7.61 10.58
N SER A 448 18.41 -6.64 10.84
CA SER A 448 19.78 -6.91 11.30
C SER A 448 19.85 -7.35 12.77
N ILE A 449 18.82 -7.06 13.59
CA ILE A 449 18.68 -7.69 14.93
C ILE A 449 18.60 -9.21 14.77
N LEU A 450 17.81 -9.71 13.82
CA LEU A 450 17.69 -11.15 13.56
C LEU A 450 19.05 -11.76 13.15
N GLY A 451 19.79 -11.06 12.27
CA GLY A 451 21.17 -11.44 11.94
C GLY A 451 22.09 -11.43 13.16
N GLY A 452 21.96 -10.43 14.03
CA GLY A 452 22.69 -10.36 15.29
C GLY A 452 22.34 -11.48 16.29
N VAL A 453 21.04 -11.83 16.43
CA VAL A 453 20.61 -12.98 17.23
C VAL A 453 21.24 -14.27 16.68
N PHE A 454 21.27 -14.42 15.37
CA PHE A 454 21.96 -15.53 14.73
C PHE A 454 23.46 -15.55 15.09
N LEU A 455 24.15 -14.44 14.97
CA LEU A 455 25.58 -14.33 15.33
C LEU A 455 25.85 -14.58 16.81
N ALA A 456 24.91 -14.21 17.71
CA ALA A 456 25.02 -14.48 19.14
C ALA A 456 25.12 -15.97 19.49
N THR A 457 24.56 -16.85 18.62
CA THR A 457 24.62 -18.31 18.81
C THR A 457 25.99 -18.90 18.45
N LEU A 458 26.83 -18.13 17.74
CA LEU A 458 28.15 -18.59 17.29
C LEU A 458 29.20 -18.19 18.34
N PRO A 459 30.15 -19.09 18.66
CA PRO A 459 31.28 -18.76 19.52
C PRO A 459 32.25 -17.86 18.73
N MET A 460 32.18 -16.54 18.94
CA MET A 460 33.01 -15.54 18.29
C MET A 460 33.65 -14.63 19.32
N ASP A 461 34.86 -14.13 19.01
CA ASP A 461 35.45 -13.03 19.71
C ASP A 461 34.83 -11.68 19.30
N LYS A 462 35.20 -10.60 19.97
CA LYS A 462 34.64 -9.27 19.72
C LYS A 462 34.96 -8.74 18.31
N LYS A 463 36.13 -9.08 17.79
CA LYS A 463 36.62 -8.61 16.49
C LYS A 463 35.96 -9.39 15.36
N GLU A 464 35.83 -10.71 15.50
CA GLU A 464 35.07 -11.54 14.57
C GLU A 464 33.61 -11.12 14.53
N LEU A 465 32.99 -10.81 15.68
CA LEU A 465 31.63 -10.31 15.76
C LEU A 465 31.49 -9.00 14.96
N GLY A 466 32.39 -8.01 15.19
CA GLY A 466 32.37 -6.75 14.46
C GLY A 466 32.45 -6.95 12.94
N HIS A 467 33.31 -7.85 12.51
CA HIS A 467 33.51 -8.19 11.10
C HIS A 467 32.26 -8.84 10.47
N TRP A 468 31.64 -9.80 11.16
CA TRP A 468 30.45 -10.45 10.65
C TRP A 468 29.20 -9.57 10.72
N VAL A 469 29.07 -8.73 11.74
CA VAL A 469 28.02 -7.71 11.85
C VAL A 469 28.10 -6.72 10.68
N PHE A 470 29.32 -6.26 10.33
CA PHE A 470 29.49 -5.42 9.15
C PHE A 470 29.06 -6.13 7.86
N ARG A 471 29.47 -7.38 7.66
CA ARG A 471 29.12 -8.14 6.44
C ARG A 471 27.63 -8.45 6.33
N LEU A 472 26.99 -8.90 7.41
CA LEU A 472 25.61 -9.33 7.40
C LEU A 472 24.63 -8.20 7.73
N GLY A 473 24.97 -7.32 8.69
CA GLY A 473 24.09 -6.24 9.10
C GLY A 473 24.16 -5.02 8.16
N PHE A 474 25.35 -4.69 7.65
CA PHE A 474 25.50 -3.55 6.75
C PHE A 474 25.59 -3.97 5.28
N GLY A 475 26.54 -4.81 4.92
CA GLY A 475 26.79 -5.15 3.52
C GLY A 475 25.67 -5.96 2.87
N ALA A 476 25.16 -6.98 3.55
CA ALA A 476 24.05 -7.80 3.03
C ALA A 476 22.70 -7.08 3.05
N CYS A 477 22.57 -5.99 3.81
CA CYS A 477 21.41 -5.09 3.70
C CYS A 477 21.61 -4.05 2.61
N LEU A 478 22.75 -3.34 2.61
CA LEU A 478 22.98 -2.22 1.69
C LEU A 478 22.94 -2.64 0.21
N ILE A 479 23.59 -3.75 -0.15
CA ILE A 479 23.76 -4.11 -1.58
C ILE A 479 22.41 -4.52 -2.21
N PRO A 480 21.69 -5.55 -1.73
CA PRO A 480 20.45 -5.98 -2.39
C PRO A 480 19.35 -4.92 -2.33
N PHE A 481 19.18 -4.24 -1.18
CA PHE A 481 18.16 -3.19 -1.06
C PHE A 481 18.55 -1.94 -1.86
N GLY A 482 19.83 -1.59 -1.95
CA GLY A 482 20.28 -0.48 -2.79
C GLY A 482 20.08 -0.76 -4.28
N LEU A 483 20.34 -1.98 -4.73
CA LEU A 483 20.02 -2.40 -6.11
C LEU A 483 18.51 -2.36 -6.37
N PHE A 484 17.72 -2.81 -5.41
CA PHE A 484 16.26 -2.77 -5.51
C PHE A 484 15.73 -1.33 -5.61
N VAL A 485 16.17 -0.42 -4.72
CA VAL A 485 15.76 1.00 -4.75
C VAL A 485 16.10 1.63 -6.10
N VAL A 486 17.32 1.43 -6.59
CA VAL A 486 17.74 2.04 -7.86
C VAL A 486 16.95 1.50 -9.05
N LEU A 487 16.68 0.18 -9.10
CA LEU A 487 15.87 -0.40 -10.17
C LEU A 487 14.41 0.05 -10.11
N PHE A 488 13.84 0.11 -8.91
CA PHE A 488 12.50 0.59 -8.70
C PHE A 488 12.35 2.05 -9.18
N ARG A 489 13.27 2.93 -8.75
CA ARG A 489 13.26 4.33 -9.15
C ARG A 489 13.52 4.51 -10.64
N LEU A 490 14.44 3.73 -11.21
CA LEU A 490 14.68 3.73 -12.65
C LEU A 490 13.43 3.40 -13.44
N ARG A 491 12.72 2.32 -13.06
CA ARG A 491 11.48 1.91 -13.73
C ARG A 491 10.39 2.96 -13.55
N ARG A 492 10.17 3.44 -12.33
CA ARG A 492 9.07 4.33 -11.99
C ARG A 492 9.29 5.77 -12.47
N ASP A 493 10.45 6.35 -12.14
CA ASP A 493 10.68 7.79 -12.31
C ASP A 493 11.27 8.13 -13.70
N VAL A 494 11.92 7.18 -14.38
CA VAL A 494 12.57 7.40 -15.67
C VAL A 494 11.85 6.72 -16.84
N TYR A 495 11.37 5.51 -16.60
CA TYR A 495 10.69 4.70 -17.62
C TYR A 495 9.17 4.65 -17.45
N LEU A 496 8.61 5.46 -16.54
CA LEU A 496 7.16 5.65 -16.36
C LEU A 496 6.41 4.31 -16.31
N GLU A 497 6.84 3.44 -15.40
CA GLU A 497 6.34 2.07 -15.17
C GLU A 497 6.58 1.06 -16.32
N GLN A 498 7.14 1.49 -17.44
CA GLN A 498 7.58 0.58 -18.49
C GLN A 498 8.86 -0.17 -18.11
N MET A 499 9.05 -1.37 -18.66
CA MET A 499 10.28 -2.13 -18.40
C MET A 499 11.49 -1.49 -19.13
N PRO A 500 12.54 -1.08 -18.39
CA PRO A 500 13.74 -0.54 -19.02
C PRO A 500 14.40 -1.59 -19.94
N PRO A 501 15.09 -1.18 -21.03
CA PRO A 501 15.85 -2.10 -21.85
C PRO A 501 16.86 -2.91 -21.02
N VAL A 502 17.02 -4.19 -21.33
CA VAL A 502 17.90 -5.12 -20.57
C VAL A 502 19.32 -4.59 -20.42
N LEU A 503 19.85 -3.92 -21.44
CA LEU A 503 21.19 -3.31 -21.41
C LEU A 503 21.27 -2.16 -20.39
N VAL A 504 20.21 -1.36 -20.26
CA VAL A 504 20.13 -0.28 -19.26
C VAL A 504 20.07 -0.87 -17.87
N ILE A 505 19.22 -1.87 -17.65
CA ILE A 505 19.14 -2.61 -16.37
C ILE A 505 20.53 -3.14 -15.99
N ALA A 506 21.20 -3.83 -16.91
CA ALA A 506 22.54 -4.38 -16.67
C ALA A 506 23.58 -3.29 -16.35
N ALA A 507 23.59 -2.20 -17.10
CA ALA A 507 24.52 -1.09 -16.89
C ALA A 507 24.28 -0.41 -15.52
N VAL A 508 23.04 -0.16 -15.16
CA VAL A 508 22.62 0.43 -13.88
C VAL A 508 22.97 -0.50 -12.71
N LEU A 509 22.68 -1.80 -12.82
CA LEU A 509 23.06 -2.78 -11.79
C LEU A 509 24.57 -2.83 -11.58
N ILE A 510 25.36 -2.86 -12.66
CA ILE A 510 26.83 -2.86 -12.57
C ILE A 510 27.33 -1.55 -11.94
N GLY A 511 26.86 -0.41 -12.43
CA GLY A 511 27.25 0.91 -11.91
C GLY A 511 26.90 1.07 -10.42
N THR A 512 25.67 0.73 -10.04
CA THR A 512 25.21 0.76 -8.65
C THR A 512 26.01 -0.20 -7.77
N THR A 513 26.28 -1.42 -8.23
CA THR A 513 27.12 -2.38 -7.50
C THR A 513 28.50 -1.81 -7.24
N ILE A 514 29.16 -1.22 -8.25
CA ILE A 514 30.47 -0.58 -8.09
C ILE A 514 30.39 0.56 -7.06
N LEU A 515 29.38 1.42 -7.15
CA LEU A 515 29.19 2.53 -6.21
C LEU A 515 29.01 2.03 -4.77
N LEU A 516 28.16 1.03 -4.57
CA LEU A 516 27.93 0.44 -3.25
C LEU A 516 29.19 -0.24 -2.70
N LEU A 517 29.97 -0.92 -3.54
CA LEU A 517 31.25 -1.52 -3.15
C LEU A 517 32.27 -0.44 -2.75
N LEU A 518 32.29 0.71 -3.41
CA LEU A 518 33.16 1.85 -3.03
C LEU A 518 32.76 2.43 -1.66
N ILE A 519 31.48 2.43 -1.32
CA ILE A 519 30.97 2.87 -0.01
C ILE A 519 31.35 1.87 1.09
N LEU A 520 31.40 0.58 0.80
CA LEU A 520 31.74 -0.45 1.80
C LEU A 520 33.10 -0.24 2.45
N GLY A 521 34.12 0.21 1.71
CA GLY A 521 35.46 0.39 2.23
C GLY A 521 35.59 1.41 3.37
N PRO A 522 35.15 2.66 3.17
CA PRO A 522 35.06 3.67 4.22
C PRO A 522 34.16 3.27 5.38
N MET A 523 32.96 2.73 5.08
CA MET A 523 31.99 2.34 6.10
C MET A 523 32.49 1.20 6.98
N ARG A 524 33.24 0.28 6.43
CA ARG A 524 33.90 -0.77 7.21
C ARG A 524 34.76 -0.19 8.33
N ARG A 525 35.60 0.83 7.99
CA ARG A 525 36.51 1.48 8.96
C ARG A 525 35.73 2.20 10.07
N LEU A 526 34.53 2.63 9.81
CA LEU A 526 33.66 3.31 10.76
C LEU A 526 32.83 2.30 11.59
N ILE A 527 32.20 1.35 10.95
CA ILE A 527 31.18 0.46 11.56
C ILE A 527 31.85 -0.65 12.39
N GLU A 528 32.88 -1.34 11.89
CA GLU A 528 33.52 -2.45 12.62
C GLU A 528 33.98 -2.05 14.02
N PRO A 529 34.80 -0.96 14.22
CA PRO A 529 35.27 -0.60 15.54
C PRO A 529 34.18 -0.17 16.52
N ILE A 530 33.07 0.41 16.01
CA ILE A 530 31.94 0.79 16.84
C ILE A 530 31.16 -0.45 17.23
N ALA A 531 30.88 -1.35 16.30
CA ALA A 531 30.18 -2.62 16.55
C ALA A 531 30.91 -3.50 17.58
N GLU A 532 32.27 -3.51 17.55
CA GLU A 532 33.11 -4.17 18.53
C GLU A 532 32.93 -3.61 19.96
N ARG A 533 32.53 -2.36 20.09
CA ARG A 533 32.41 -1.65 21.40
C ARG A 533 30.98 -1.58 21.91
N ILE A 534 29.99 -1.76 21.05
CA ILE A 534 28.57 -1.73 21.45
C ILE A 534 28.27 -2.90 22.39
N THR A 535 27.84 -2.56 23.59
CA THR A 535 27.45 -3.52 24.63
C THR A 535 26.03 -3.30 25.14
N ASN A 536 25.43 -2.12 24.84
CA ASN A 536 24.18 -1.68 25.42
C ASN A 536 23.17 -1.31 24.31
N PRO A 537 21.94 -1.86 24.28
CA PRO A 537 20.91 -1.48 23.35
C PRO A 537 20.52 0.02 23.42
N LEU A 538 20.60 0.64 24.60
CA LEU A 538 20.33 2.09 24.74
C LEU A 538 21.30 2.97 23.91
N ALA A 539 22.57 2.54 23.77
CA ALA A 539 23.51 3.24 22.90
C ALA A 539 23.10 3.17 21.42
N VAL A 540 22.50 2.07 21.00
CA VAL A 540 21.98 1.90 19.63
C VAL A 540 20.80 2.82 19.39
N ILE A 541 19.88 2.93 20.34
CA ILE A 541 18.73 3.84 20.28
C ILE A 541 19.23 5.30 20.20
N ALA A 542 20.20 5.67 21.03
CA ALA A 542 20.77 7.02 20.98
C ALA A 542 21.42 7.32 19.62
N LEU A 543 22.17 6.36 19.06
CA LEU A 543 22.79 6.49 17.74
C LEU A 543 21.74 6.54 16.61
N PHE A 544 20.62 5.81 16.76
CA PHE A 544 19.50 5.91 15.84
C PHE A 544 18.90 7.32 15.85
N VAL A 545 18.57 7.84 17.04
CA VAL A 545 17.99 9.18 17.18
C VAL A 545 18.93 10.27 16.64
N VAL A 546 20.22 10.24 17.02
CA VAL A 546 21.20 11.22 16.55
C VAL A 546 21.47 11.07 15.05
N GLY A 547 21.60 9.84 14.54
CA GLY A 547 21.88 9.58 13.12
C GLY A 547 20.70 9.96 12.21
N VAL A 548 19.50 9.61 12.61
CA VAL A 548 18.29 9.88 11.80
C VAL A 548 17.84 11.34 11.95
N PHE A 549 17.53 11.77 13.17
CA PHE A 549 16.98 13.10 13.39
C PHE A 549 18.03 14.21 13.45
N GLY A 550 19.26 13.90 13.88
CA GLY A 550 20.36 14.86 13.87
C GLY A 550 20.84 15.15 12.44
N LEU A 551 21.27 14.11 11.71
CA LEU A 551 21.73 14.28 10.33
C LEU A 551 20.58 14.63 9.39
N GLY A 552 19.48 13.89 9.47
CA GLY A 552 18.29 14.13 8.64
C GLY A 552 17.67 15.51 8.90
N GLY A 553 17.57 15.93 10.15
CA GLY A 553 17.08 17.26 10.51
C GLY A 553 17.99 18.39 10.03
N LEU A 554 19.32 18.23 10.10
CA LEU A 554 20.27 19.19 9.51
C LEU A 554 20.12 19.30 8.00
N LEU A 555 19.90 18.18 7.31
CA LEU A 555 19.65 18.19 5.87
C LEU A 555 18.28 18.80 5.54
N SER A 556 17.24 18.48 6.32
CA SER A 556 15.93 19.14 6.18
C SER A 556 16.02 20.65 6.27
N LEU A 557 16.78 21.18 7.24
CA LEU A 557 17.02 22.62 7.37
C LEU A 557 17.83 23.18 6.20
N ALA A 558 18.81 22.43 5.68
CA ALA A 558 19.67 22.86 4.57
C ALA A 558 18.93 22.86 3.22
N PHE A 559 17.94 22.01 3.07
CA PHE A 559 17.09 21.87 1.87
C PHE A 559 15.66 22.39 2.09
N ALA A 560 15.37 22.98 3.24
CA ALA A 560 14.15 23.73 3.40
C ALA A 560 14.08 24.76 2.27
N PRO A 561 12.95 24.88 1.55
CA PRO A 561 12.79 25.97 0.59
C PRO A 561 13.19 27.25 1.32
N ALA A 562 14.13 27.99 0.75
CA ALA A 562 14.42 29.33 1.25
C ALA A 562 13.07 30.04 1.20
N GLY A 563 12.44 30.22 2.34
CA GLY A 563 11.29 31.09 2.44
C GLY A 563 11.75 32.35 1.74
N ALA A 564 11.08 32.74 0.67
CA ALA A 564 11.34 34.02 0.06
C ALA A 564 11.45 34.98 1.23
N GLU A 565 12.62 35.64 1.42
CA GLU A 565 12.75 36.66 2.47
C GLU A 565 11.60 37.63 2.23
N ARG A 566 10.50 37.38 2.93
CA ARG A 566 9.36 38.26 2.90
C ARG A 566 9.89 39.55 3.43
N ALA A 567 9.94 40.56 2.58
CA ALA A 567 10.00 41.92 3.10
C ALA A 567 8.82 42.02 4.08
N GLU A 568 9.08 42.12 5.39
CA GLU A 568 8.02 42.37 6.37
C GLU A 568 7.16 43.53 5.86
N LYS A 569 6.02 43.22 5.25
CA LYS A 569 5.01 44.17 4.86
C LYS A 569 4.31 44.51 6.18
N ASN A 570 4.73 45.59 6.82
CA ASN A 570 4.06 46.09 8.02
C ASN A 570 2.95 47.02 7.58
N GLY A 571 1.70 46.52 7.58
CA GLY A 571 0.51 47.32 7.26
C GLY A 571 0.18 47.43 5.76
N VAL A 572 -0.89 48.14 5.44
CA VAL A 572 -1.41 48.27 4.08
C VAL A 572 -0.40 48.98 3.18
N ALA A 573 -0.09 48.37 2.01
CA ALA A 573 0.82 48.98 1.03
C ALA A 573 0.28 50.33 0.53
N ALA A 574 1.22 51.28 0.25
CA ALA A 574 0.86 52.62 -0.21
C ALA A 574 -0.01 52.58 -1.48
N GLY A 575 -1.16 53.24 -1.41
CA GLY A 575 -2.14 53.31 -2.50
C GLY A 575 -3.26 52.26 -2.41
N LEU A 576 -3.16 51.33 -1.44
CA LEU A 576 -4.21 50.34 -1.20
C LEU A 576 -5.10 50.63 0.01
N GLU A 577 -4.92 51.79 0.68
CA GLU A 577 -5.63 52.12 1.93
C GLU A 577 -7.16 52.19 1.76
N SER A 578 -7.61 52.54 0.55
CA SER A 578 -9.05 52.63 0.22
C SER A 578 -9.57 51.46 -0.59
N LYS A 579 -8.72 50.45 -0.84
CA LYS A 579 -9.11 49.26 -1.61
C LYS A 579 -9.65 48.18 -0.67
N PRO A 580 -10.55 47.31 -1.13
CA PRO A 580 -11.07 46.20 -0.33
C PRO A 580 -10.05 45.06 -0.20
N ASN A 581 -10.19 44.24 0.82
CA ASN A 581 -9.69 42.85 0.80
C ASN A 581 -10.57 42.02 -0.15
N VAL A 582 -10.05 40.89 -0.59
CA VAL A 582 -10.80 39.99 -1.47
C VAL A 582 -10.66 38.57 -0.96
N ILE A 583 -11.77 37.85 -0.82
CA ILE A 583 -11.81 36.40 -0.61
C ILE A 583 -12.59 35.78 -1.74
N LEU A 584 -11.98 34.81 -2.44
CA LEU A 584 -12.62 33.95 -3.42
C LEU A 584 -12.80 32.55 -2.81
N VAL A 585 -14.04 32.17 -2.57
CA VAL A 585 -14.45 30.87 -2.05
C VAL A 585 -14.99 30.03 -3.19
N MET A 586 -14.35 28.93 -3.47
CA MET A 586 -14.79 27.93 -4.45
C MET A 586 -15.08 26.62 -3.72
N VAL A 587 -16.26 26.11 -3.92
CA VAL A 587 -16.71 24.83 -3.34
C VAL A 587 -16.80 23.79 -4.45
N ASP A 588 -16.09 22.68 -4.28
CA ASP A 588 -16.09 21.59 -5.25
C ASP A 588 -17.49 20.93 -5.33
N THR A 589 -18.01 20.73 -6.52
CA THR A 589 -19.30 20.06 -6.82
C THR A 589 -20.57 20.67 -6.21
N LEU A 590 -20.55 21.92 -5.73
CA LEU A 590 -21.72 22.54 -5.12
C LEU A 590 -22.74 23.01 -6.17
N ARG A 591 -23.92 22.46 -6.16
CA ARG A 591 -25.06 22.83 -7.01
C ARG A 591 -25.76 24.08 -6.49
N ALA A 592 -26.16 24.99 -7.38
CA ALA A 592 -26.90 26.17 -7.02
C ALA A 592 -28.25 25.84 -6.35
N ASP A 593 -28.98 24.85 -6.84
CA ASP A 593 -30.26 24.38 -6.35
C ASP A 593 -30.24 23.71 -4.96
N HIS A 594 -29.05 23.61 -4.35
CA HIS A 594 -28.86 23.12 -2.98
C HIS A 594 -28.57 24.22 -1.96
N LEU A 595 -28.66 25.50 -2.38
CA LEU A 595 -28.56 26.63 -1.46
C LEU A 595 -29.94 27.28 -1.22
N SER A 596 -30.24 27.64 0.04
CA SER A 596 -31.55 28.22 0.43
C SER A 596 -31.84 29.53 -0.28
N CYS A 597 -30.81 30.34 -0.64
CA CYS A 597 -30.97 31.58 -1.39
C CYS A 597 -31.29 31.37 -2.87
N TYR A 598 -31.15 30.15 -3.38
CA TYR A 598 -31.61 29.72 -4.72
C TYR A 598 -32.94 28.93 -4.65
N GLY A 599 -33.60 28.90 -3.48
CA GLY A 599 -34.91 28.27 -3.30
C GLY A 599 -34.89 26.85 -2.77
N SER A 600 -33.70 26.31 -2.38
CA SER A 600 -33.55 24.97 -1.80
C SER A 600 -34.18 24.88 -0.38
N GLU A 601 -34.65 23.68 -0.01
CA GLU A 601 -35.01 23.35 1.37
C GLU A 601 -33.80 23.02 2.26
N VAL A 602 -32.60 22.87 1.69
CA VAL A 602 -31.33 22.64 2.43
C VAL A 602 -30.99 23.89 3.24
N LYS A 603 -30.59 23.69 4.49
CA LYS A 603 -30.34 24.79 5.41
C LYS A 603 -28.93 25.34 5.24
N THR A 604 -28.83 26.44 4.53
CA THR A 604 -27.55 27.12 4.26
C THR A 604 -27.58 28.63 4.66
N PRO A 605 -27.91 28.95 5.94
CA PRO A 605 -28.06 30.33 6.37
C PRO A 605 -26.77 31.15 6.33
N ASN A 606 -25.60 30.51 6.53
CA ASN A 606 -24.33 31.22 6.58
C ASN A 606 -23.78 31.54 5.18
N LEU A 607 -23.85 30.55 4.24
CA LEU A 607 -23.49 30.76 2.84
C LEU A 607 -24.40 31.82 2.20
N CYS A 608 -25.71 31.71 2.46
CA CYS A 608 -26.71 32.63 1.93
C CYS A 608 -26.72 34.01 2.60
N ARG A 609 -26.09 34.14 3.77
CA ARG A 609 -25.91 35.46 4.41
C ARG A 609 -25.17 36.48 3.54
N LEU A 610 -24.25 35.99 2.68
CA LEU A 610 -23.56 36.84 1.72
C LEU A 610 -24.52 37.60 0.79
N ALA A 611 -25.67 36.97 0.49
CA ALA A 611 -26.69 37.57 -0.33
C ALA A 611 -27.44 38.76 0.31
N ASP A 612 -27.49 38.80 1.64
CA ASP A 612 -28.10 39.93 2.37
C ASP A 612 -27.32 41.23 2.17
N ASP A 613 -25.98 41.12 2.08
CA ASP A 613 -25.05 42.22 1.88
C ASP A 613 -24.53 42.35 0.43
N GLY A 614 -25.07 41.52 -0.49
CA GLY A 614 -24.50 41.35 -1.81
C GLY A 614 -25.51 41.12 -2.94
N THR A 615 -25.08 40.41 -3.93
CA THR A 615 -25.85 40.10 -5.14
C THR A 615 -25.78 38.60 -5.46
N ILE A 616 -26.91 38.00 -5.80
CA ILE A 616 -27.04 36.63 -6.30
C ILE A 616 -27.09 36.71 -7.82
N TYR A 617 -26.28 35.91 -8.49
CA TYR A 617 -26.26 35.71 -9.94
C TYR A 617 -26.67 34.31 -10.32
N GLN A 618 -27.15 34.08 -11.53
CA GLN A 618 -27.26 32.76 -12.15
C GLN A 618 -25.88 32.38 -12.70
N GLY A 619 -25.09 31.70 -11.87
CA GLY A 619 -23.70 31.35 -12.16
C GLY A 619 -23.58 30.10 -13.04
N PHE A 620 -22.69 30.14 -14.02
CA PHE A 620 -22.45 28.99 -14.88
C PHE A 620 -20.96 28.68 -15.05
N SER A 621 -20.64 27.40 -14.93
CA SER A 621 -19.30 26.86 -15.20
C SER A 621 -19.06 26.64 -16.70
N HIS A 622 -17.80 26.66 -17.07
CA HIS A 622 -17.34 26.39 -18.44
C HIS A 622 -16.91 24.93 -18.66
N ALA A 623 -16.94 24.08 -17.62
CA ALA A 623 -16.65 22.67 -17.69
C ALA A 623 -17.35 21.93 -16.53
N SER A 624 -17.47 20.62 -16.63
CA SER A 624 -18.13 19.77 -15.65
C SER A 624 -17.15 18.97 -14.77
N TRP A 625 -15.89 19.41 -14.63
CA TRP A 625 -14.92 18.89 -13.68
C TRP A 625 -13.88 19.94 -13.25
N THR A 626 -13.24 19.69 -12.13
CA THR A 626 -12.51 20.70 -11.34
C THR A 626 -11.40 21.42 -12.12
N LYS A 627 -10.49 20.71 -12.80
CA LYS A 627 -9.31 21.33 -13.39
C LYS A 627 -9.66 22.40 -14.44
N PRO A 628 -10.43 22.10 -15.52
CA PRO A 628 -10.77 23.13 -16.51
C PRO A 628 -11.71 24.19 -15.96
N ALA A 629 -12.63 23.85 -15.06
CA ALA A 629 -13.52 24.82 -14.46
C ALA A 629 -12.76 25.84 -13.58
N THR A 630 -11.88 25.35 -12.70
CA THR A 630 -11.01 26.21 -11.88
C THR A 630 -10.04 27.02 -12.74
N ALA A 631 -9.47 26.40 -13.79
CA ALA A 631 -8.62 27.10 -14.74
C ALA A 631 -9.36 28.28 -15.40
N SER A 632 -10.62 28.06 -15.82
CA SER A 632 -11.48 29.12 -16.36
C SER A 632 -11.75 30.24 -15.33
N LEU A 633 -12.00 29.85 -14.06
CA LEU A 633 -12.25 30.80 -12.97
C LEU A 633 -11.03 31.68 -12.71
N VAL A 634 -9.84 31.08 -12.49
CA VAL A 634 -8.65 31.84 -12.06
C VAL A 634 -7.95 32.60 -13.18
N THR A 635 -8.07 32.16 -14.44
CA THR A 635 -7.52 32.84 -15.62
C THR A 635 -8.52 33.74 -16.31
N SER A 636 -9.80 33.61 -16.00
CA SER A 636 -10.92 34.27 -16.70
C SER A 636 -10.92 34.01 -18.22
N THR A 637 -10.55 32.80 -18.64
CA THR A 637 -10.50 32.36 -20.03
C THR A 637 -11.31 31.08 -20.27
N LEU A 638 -11.76 30.88 -21.53
CA LEU A 638 -12.49 29.66 -21.92
C LEU A 638 -11.55 28.42 -21.92
N PRO A 639 -12.09 27.19 -21.75
CA PRO A 639 -11.30 25.96 -21.73
C PRO A 639 -10.38 25.79 -22.95
N SER A 640 -10.86 26.03 -24.16
CA SER A 640 -10.03 25.98 -25.38
C SER A 640 -9.02 27.13 -25.51
N THR A 641 -9.02 28.10 -24.60
CA THR A 641 -7.97 29.13 -24.48
C THR A 641 -6.84 28.68 -23.57
N HIS A 642 -7.15 28.22 -22.35
CA HIS A 642 -6.13 27.82 -21.37
C HIS A 642 -5.63 26.37 -21.57
N ASN A 643 -6.34 25.53 -22.32
CA ASN A 643 -6.03 24.12 -22.66
C ASN A 643 -5.72 23.19 -21.46
N ALA A 644 -6.04 23.57 -20.24
CA ALA A 644 -5.92 22.70 -19.06
C ALA A 644 -7.14 21.76 -18.98
N MET A 645 -7.40 20.99 -20.04
CA MET A 645 -8.63 20.20 -20.22
C MET A 645 -8.44 18.72 -19.99
N SER A 646 -7.20 18.22 -19.97
CA SER A 646 -6.89 16.80 -19.72
C SER A 646 -6.23 16.60 -18.34
N LYS A 647 -6.23 15.36 -17.85
CA LYS A 647 -5.64 15.03 -16.56
C LYS A 647 -4.16 15.42 -16.42
N PRO A 648 -3.28 15.19 -17.41
CA PRO A 648 -1.89 15.59 -17.33
C PRO A 648 -1.64 17.08 -17.61
N SER A 649 -2.57 17.81 -18.25
CA SER A 649 -2.35 19.20 -18.62
C SER A 649 -2.21 20.14 -17.43
N SER A 650 -1.33 21.12 -17.53
CA SER A 650 -1.12 22.18 -16.54
C SER A 650 -1.47 23.56 -17.12
N LEU A 651 -1.65 24.55 -16.24
CA LEU A 651 -1.76 25.95 -16.65
C LEU A 651 -0.41 26.47 -17.14
N SER A 652 -0.43 27.17 -18.28
CA SER A 652 0.75 27.83 -18.81
C SER A 652 1.12 29.07 -17.99
N GLY A 653 2.42 29.31 -17.78
CA GLY A 653 2.93 30.55 -17.20
C GLY A 653 2.76 31.81 -18.08
N ASP A 654 2.26 31.64 -19.33
CA ASP A 654 1.93 32.77 -20.20
C ASP A 654 0.52 33.36 -19.94
N LEU A 655 -0.29 32.66 -19.13
CA LEU A 655 -1.60 33.16 -18.67
C LEU A 655 -1.43 33.99 -17.41
N VAL A 656 -2.16 35.10 -17.32
CA VAL A 656 -2.17 35.91 -16.09
C VAL A 656 -3.36 35.49 -15.23
N LEU A 657 -3.06 35.00 -14.03
CA LEU A 657 -4.07 34.58 -13.05
C LEU A 657 -4.53 35.78 -12.20
N ILE A 658 -5.72 35.67 -11.60
CA ILE A 658 -6.23 36.69 -10.65
C ILE A 658 -5.20 37.05 -9.56
N PRO A 659 -4.56 36.06 -8.87
CA PRO A 659 -3.57 36.37 -7.85
C PRO A 659 -2.34 37.11 -8.40
N GLU A 660 -1.88 36.82 -9.61
CA GLU A 660 -0.74 37.53 -10.22
C GLU A 660 -1.06 39.02 -10.44
N ALA A 661 -2.26 39.32 -10.96
CA ALA A 661 -2.68 40.71 -11.16
C ALA A 661 -2.80 41.47 -9.84
N LEU A 662 -3.31 40.84 -8.81
CA LEU A 662 -3.45 41.46 -7.47
C LEU A 662 -2.10 41.55 -6.74
N GLN A 663 -1.24 40.57 -6.83
CA GLN A 663 0.12 40.58 -6.30
C GLN A 663 0.93 41.74 -6.93
N ALA A 664 0.84 41.90 -8.25
CA ALA A 664 1.49 42.98 -8.98
C ALA A 664 0.96 44.36 -8.56
N ALA A 665 -0.29 44.46 -8.11
CA ALA A 665 -0.89 45.65 -7.54
C ALA A 665 -0.51 45.90 -6.06
N GLY A 666 0.18 44.94 -5.40
CA GLY A 666 0.68 45.07 -4.03
C GLY A 666 -0.16 44.37 -2.96
N TYR A 667 -1.14 43.53 -3.37
CA TYR A 667 -1.88 42.69 -2.43
C TYR A 667 -0.96 41.58 -1.91
N THR A 668 -1.20 41.12 -0.68
CA THR A 668 -0.67 39.86 -0.17
C THR A 668 -1.62 38.74 -0.62
N THR A 669 -1.08 37.69 -1.21
CA THR A 669 -1.89 36.64 -1.88
C THR A 669 -1.72 35.29 -1.24
N GLY A 670 -2.84 34.70 -0.78
CA GLY A 670 -2.92 33.38 -0.17
C GLY A 670 -3.83 32.44 -0.97
N GLY A 671 -3.43 31.18 -1.12
CA GLY A 671 -4.25 30.11 -1.70
C GLY A 671 -4.22 28.86 -0.83
N ILE A 672 -5.40 28.32 -0.50
CA ILE A 672 -5.55 27.10 0.30
C ILE A 672 -6.49 26.17 -0.45
N VAL A 673 -5.95 25.04 -0.91
CA VAL A 673 -6.69 24.08 -1.76
C VAL A 673 -6.55 22.66 -1.22
N SER A 674 -7.58 21.84 -1.40
CA SER A 674 -7.61 20.44 -0.95
C SER A 674 -7.81 19.41 -2.08
N ASN A 675 -7.86 19.86 -3.35
CA ASN A 675 -7.97 18.97 -4.50
C ASN A 675 -6.62 18.82 -5.21
N VAL A 676 -6.21 17.56 -5.49
CA VAL A 676 -4.92 17.26 -6.16
C VAL A 676 -4.80 17.89 -7.56
N ASN A 677 -5.93 18.10 -8.26
CA ASN A 677 -5.94 18.76 -9.56
C ASN A 677 -5.47 20.23 -9.49
N LEU A 678 -5.51 20.83 -8.31
CA LEU A 678 -5.11 22.22 -8.04
C LEU A 678 -3.72 22.31 -7.39
N ALA A 679 -2.97 21.21 -7.30
CA ALA A 679 -1.63 21.22 -6.74
C ALA A 679 -0.68 22.11 -7.55
N GLU A 680 0.38 22.61 -6.89
CA GLU A 680 1.41 23.49 -7.49
C GLU A 680 1.96 22.94 -8.81
N SER A 681 2.13 21.61 -8.91
CA SER A 681 2.63 20.94 -10.11
C SER A 681 1.79 21.17 -11.37
N PHE A 682 0.50 21.50 -11.21
CA PHE A 682 -0.41 21.82 -12.31
C PHE A 682 -0.49 23.33 -12.64
N GLY A 683 0.39 24.14 -12.07
CA GLY A 683 0.52 25.57 -12.37
C GLY A 683 -0.49 26.48 -11.67
N PHE A 684 -1.28 25.98 -10.69
CA PHE A 684 -2.27 26.79 -9.99
C PHE A 684 -1.68 27.68 -8.90
N ALA A 685 -0.43 27.47 -8.48
CA ALA A 685 0.24 28.29 -7.46
C ALA A 685 0.81 29.62 -7.98
N GLN A 686 0.62 29.93 -9.28
CA GLN A 686 1.15 31.16 -9.90
C GLN A 686 0.52 32.42 -9.25
N GLY A 687 1.37 33.38 -8.84
CA GLY A 687 0.93 34.66 -8.28
C GLY A 687 0.50 34.64 -6.81
N TYR A 688 0.68 33.52 -6.11
CA TYR A 688 0.47 33.46 -4.67
C TYR A 688 1.78 33.68 -3.92
N ASP A 689 1.74 34.49 -2.84
CA ASP A 689 2.82 34.60 -1.87
C ASP A 689 2.87 33.34 -1.00
N ASP A 690 1.71 32.79 -0.63
CA ASP A 690 1.55 31.53 0.10
C ASP A 690 0.55 30.63 -0.61
N TYR A 691 0.95 29.41 -0.90
CA TYR A 691 0.07 28.41 -1.50
C TYR A 691 0.13 27.11 -0.73
N TYR A 692 -1.00 26.65 -0.21
CA TYR A 692 -1.11 25.44 0.60
C TYR A 692 -1.97 24.41 -0.13
N TYR A 693 -1.36 23.33 -0.57
CA TYR A 693 -2.09 22.14 -0.97
C TYR A 693 -2.26 21.21 0.24
N LEU A 694 -3.49 21.05 0.70
CA LEU A 694 -3.88 20.19 1.81
C LEU A 694 -4.22 18.81 1.27
N GLY A 695 -3.21 17.96 1.11
CA GLY A 695 -3.40 16.58 0.67
C GLY A 695 -4.02 15.70 1.76
N PRO A 696 -4.46 14.47 1.39
CA PRO A 696 -4.96 13.50 2.34
C PRO A 696 -3.98 13.20 3.47
N ASP A 697 -4.48 12.69 4.59
CA ASP A 697 -3.64 12.27 5.69
C ASP A 697 -2.82 11.02 5.30
N TYR A 698 -1.52 11.10 5.52
CA TYR A 698 -0.63 9.99 5.28
C TYR A 698 -0.29 9.28 6.58
N LEU A 699 -0.24 7.95 6.55
CA LEU A 699 0.17 7.14 7.69
C LEU A 699 1.50 7.64 8.27
N PHE A 700 1.59 7.65 9.61
CA PHE A 700 2.78 8.07 10.35
C PHE A 700 3.19 9.55 10.16
N GLY A 701 2.26 10.41 9.74
CA GLY A 701 2.54 11.84 9.53
C GLY A 701 3.51 12.12 8.39
N ALA A 702 3.51 11.27 7.35
CA ALA A 702 4.28 11.51 6.14
C ALA A 702 3.72 12.74 5.40
N GLN A 703 4.59 13.47 4.73
CA GLN A 703 4.19 14.47 3.75
C GLN A 703 4.24 13.89 2.34
N GLU A 704 3.81 14.64 1.34
CA GLU A 704 3.70 14.23 -0.05
C GLU A 704 4.98 13.57 -0.58
N SER A 705 6.15 14.22 -0.45
CA SER A 705 7.43 13.66 -0.87
C SER A 705 7.79 12.38 -0.11
N SER A 706 7.48 12.34 1.19
CA SER A 706 7.75 11.20 2.07
C SER A 706 6.85 9.99 1.74
N SER A 707 5.62 10.24 1.28
CA SER A 707 4.68 9.19 0.88
C SER A 707 5.16 8.42 -0.37
N LYS A 708 6.05 9.00 -1.16
CA LYS A 708 6.64 8.39 -2.38
C LYS A 708 7.79 7.44 -2.09
N LEU A 709 8.26 7.35 -0.84
CA LEU A 709 9.32 6.40 -0.45
C LEU A 709 8.84 4.95 -0.58
N ILE A 710 9.68 4.07 -1.12
CA ILE A 710 9.36 2.64 -1.35
C ILE A 710 8.92 1.94 -0.06
N VAL A 711 9.68 2.15 1.03
CA VAL A 711 9.36 1.52 2.31
C VAL A 711 8.06 2.03 2.89
N TYR A 712 7.72 3.31 2.65
CA TYR A 712 6.43 3.87 3.04
C TYR A 712 5.28 3.19 2.29
N GLN A 713 5.38 3.11 0.97
CA GLN A 713 4.34 2.50 0.13
C GLN A 713 4.12 1.03 0.49
N LEU A 714 5.22 0.28 0.68
CA LEU A 714 5.16 -1.10 1.13
C LEU A 714 4.52 -1.22 2.52
N GLY A 715 4.92 -0.34 3.44
CA GLY A 715 4.38 -0.29 4.80
C GLY A 715 2.89 0.06 4.82
N ARG A 716 2.46 1.00 3.98
CA ARG A 716 1.05 1.38 3.81
C ARG A 716 0.22 0.20 3.30
N GLN A 717 0.65 -0.49 2.25
CA GLN A 717 -0.06 -1.68 1.74
C GLN A 717 -0.18 -2.78 2.79
N ILE A 718 0.90 -3.04 3.54
CA ILE A 718 0.87 -4.02 4.63
C ILE A 718 -0.08 -3.56 5.75
N ALA A 719 -0.03 -2.29 6.13
CA ALA A 719 -0.87 -1.75 7.20
C ALA A 719 -2.35 -1.78 6.81
N LEU A 720 -2.70 -1.35 5.62
CA LEU A 720 -4.08 -1.42 5.10
C LEU A 720 -4.58 -2.87 5.03
N GLY A 721 -3.78 -3.80 4.52
CA GLY A 721 -4.17 -5.21 4.47
C GLY A 721 -4.21 -5.94 5.82
N MET A 722 -3.54 -5.42 6.85
CA MET A 722 -3.52 -6.04 8.19
C MET A 722 -4.50 -5.41 9.17
N PHE A 723 -4.76 -4.11 9.05
CA PHE A 723 -5.50 -3.30 10.01
C PHE A 723 -6.61 -2.49 9.37
N GLY A 724 -6.70 -2.44 8.02
CA GLY A 724 -7.78 -1.80 7.31
C GLY A 724 -9.11 -2.48 7.67
N GLY A 725 -10.06 -1.70 8.18
CA GLY A 725 -11.45 -2.10 8.40
C GLY A 725 -12.31 -1.66 7.22
N ASP A 726 -13.62 -1.86 7.32
CA ASP A 726 -14.60 -1.33 6.37
C ASP A 726 -14.90 0.16 6.59
N ASP A 727 -14.24 0.78 7.60
CA ASP A 727 -14.44 2.20 7.92
C ASP A 727 -13.80 3.08 6.85
N VAL A 728 -14.56 4.02 6.33
CA VAL A 728 -14.12 5.02 5.35
C VAL A 728 -13.82 6.33 6.09
N TYR A 729 -12.57 6.77 6.07
CA TYR A 729 -12.17 8.02 6.71
C TYR A 729 -12.02 9.12 5.66
N PHE A 730 -12.67 10.29 5.87
CA PHE A 730 -12.61 11.39 4.90
C PHE A 730 -11.18 11.90 4.68
N ASN A 731 -10.35 11.95 5.73
CA ASN A 731 -8.95 12.34 5.64
C ASN A 731 -8.08 11.43 4.75
N ASP A 732 -8.59 10.24 4.37
CA ASP A 732 -7.90 9.36 3.40
C ASP A 732 -8.05 9.86 1.95
N PHE A 733 -8.99 10.79 1.70
CA PHE A 733 -9.34 11.30 0.37
C PHE A 733 -8.98 12.77 0.19
N TYR A 734 -9.41 13.64 1.10
CA TYR A 734 -9.18 15.08 1.09
C TYR A 734 -9.20 15.66 2.52
N GLN A 735 -8.90 16.94 2.66
CA GLN A 735 -9.12 17.68 3.91
C GLN A 735 -10.44 18.44 3.84
N ASP A 736 -11.24 18.34 4.89
CA ASP A 736 -12.55 18.97 4.99
C ASP A 736 -12.48 20.49 5.25
N SER A 737 -13.63 21.14 5.21
CA SER A 737 -13.74 22.58 5.43
C SER A 737 -13.28 23.04 6.82
N GLU A 738 -13.32 22.19 7.84
CA GLU A 738 -12.81 22.53 9.18
C GLU A 738 -11.28 22.68 9.16
N VAL A 739 -10.58 21.76 8.48
CA VAL A 739 -9.12 21.81 8.32
C VAL A 739 -8.70 22.99 7.44
N VAL A 740 -9.40 23.21 6.32
CA VAL A 740 -9.17 24.36 5.43
C VAL A 740 -9.32 25.68 6.21
N ASN A 741 -10.38 25.80 7.00
CA ASN A 741 -10.60 26.97 7.87
C ASN A 741 -9.48 27.15 8.90
N GLY A 742 -9.01 26.06 9.53
CA GLY A 742 -7.92 26.15 10.50
C GLY A 742 -6.65 26.75 9.91
N VAL A 743 -6.32 26.42 8.65
CA VAL A 743 -5.19 27.04 7.93
C VAL A 743 -5.50 28.49 7.55
N ALA A 744 -6.72 28.75 7.07
CA ALA A 744 -7.16 30.10 6.70
C ALA A 744 -7.18 31.07 7.89
N GLU A 745 -7.62 30.60 9.06
CA GLU A 745 -7.63 31.41 10.30
C GLU A 745 -6.21 31.78 10.74
N GLY A 746 -5.26 30.80 10.67
CA GLY A 746 -3.86 31.10 10.97
C GLY A 746 -3.25 32.09 9.98
N TRP A 747 -3.54 31.93 8.68
CA TRP A 747 -3.08 32.87 7.66
C TRP A 747 -3.67 34.27 7.85
N LEU A 748 -4.97 34.38 8.20
CA LEU A 748 -5.63 35.66 8.49
C LEU A 748 -5.06 36.31 9.75
N ASP A 749 -4.66 35.56 10.78
CA ASP A 749 -4.00 36.11 11.97
C ASP A 749 -2.68 36.81 11.62
N ASP A 750 -1.97 36.34 10.61
CA ASP A 750 -0.70 36.91 10.16
C ASP A 750 -0.86 38.07 9.16
N HIS A 751 -2.03 38.18 8.46
CA HIS A 751 -2.18 39.10 7.33
C HIS A 751 -3.42 40.01 7.36
N ALA A 752 -4.25 39.96 8.43
CA ALA A 752 -5.47 40.79 8.51
C ALA A 752 -5.21 42.31 8.54
N ASP A 753 -4.00 42.75 8.87
CA ASP A 753 -3.57 44.15 8.86
C ASP A 753 -3.01 44.62 7.49
N GLU A 754 -2.92 43.73 6.50
CA GLU A 754 -2.51 44.00 5.12
C GLU A 754 -3.73 44.07 4.19
N ARG A 755 -3.54 44.49 2.92
CA ARG A 755 -4.54 44.24 1.87
C ARG A 755 -4.26 42.93 1.25
N PHE A 756 -5.23 42.03 1.28
CA PHE A 756 -5.04 40.63 0.90
C PHE A 756 -6.05 40.15 -0.13
N PHE A 757 -5.60 39.12 -0.88
CA PHE A 757 -6.41 38.21 -1.67
C PHE A 757 -6.24 36.82 -1.09
N LEU A 758 -7.35 36.17 -0.73
CA LEU A 758 -7.33 34.80 -0.23
C LEU A 758 -8.25 33.92 -1.08
N PHE A 759 -7.70 32.86 -1.69
CA PHE A 759 -8.44 31.82 -2.38
C PHE A 759 -8.62 30.62 -1.47
N LEU A 760 -9.86 30.24 -1.23
CA LEU A 760 -10.24 29.07 -0.44
C LEU A 760 -10.98 28.08 -1.31
N HIS A 761 -10.50 26.84 -1.31
CA HIS A 761 -11.13 25.72 -2.00
C HIS A 761 -11.58 24.69 -0.99
N TYR A 762 -12.89 24.45 -0.90
CA TYR A 762 -13.50 23.43 -0.07
C TYR A 762 -13.88 22.20 -0.90
N MET A 763 -13.61 21.01 -0.35
CA MET A 763 -13.99 19.74 -0.97
C MET A 763 -15.38 19.26 -0.58
N ASP A 764 -15.92 19.66 0.58
CA ASP A 764 -17.30 19.37 0.90
C ASP A 764 -18.23 20.16 -0.05
N PRO A 765 -19.14 19.56 -0.78
CA PRO A 765 -19.76 18.24 -0.76
C PRO A 765 -19.30 17.28 -1.89
N HIS A 766 -18.02 17.20 -2.16
CA HIS A 766 -17.47 16.28 -3.15
C HIS A 766 -17.46 14.82 -2.65
N ASP A 767 -17.63 13.83 -3.54
CA ASP A 767 -17.45 12.41 -3.21
C ASP A 767 -16.05 12.15 -2.62
N PRO A 768 -15.88 11.35 -1.56
CA PRO A 768 -16.89 10.57 -0.84
C PRO A 768 -17.79 11.38 0.10
N TYR A 769 -19.02 10.92 0.29
CA TYR A 769 -20.02 11.55 1.15
C TYR A 769 -20.02 10.92 2.53
N PHE A 770 -20.10 11.74 3.59
CA PHE A 770 -20.04 11.29 4.98
C PHE A 770 -21.26 11.73 5.78
N VAL A 771 -21.52 10.99 6.86
CA VAL A 771 -22.50 11.41 7.86
C VAL A 771 -21.87 12.46 8.78
N HIS A 772 -22.54 13.58 8.97
CA HIS A 772 -22.09 14.62 9.89
C HIS A 772 -23.00 14.77 11.11
N PRO A 773 -22.47 14.85 12.37
CA PRO A 773 -21.04 14.69 12.73
C PRO A 773 -20.50 13.33 12.32
N TYR A 774 -19.26 13.25 11.86
CA TYR A 774 -18.67 12.01 11.37
C TYR A 774 -18.72 10.90 12.44
N ASN A 775 -19.25 9.73 12.05
CA ASN A 775 -19.47 8.58 12.92
C ASN A 775 -18.77 7.31 12.43
N GLY A 776 -17.93 7.39 11.40
CA GLY A 776 -17.31 6.25 10.72
C GLY A 776 -18.07 5.78 9.47
N GLU A 777 -19.25 6.36 9.18
CA GLU A 777 -20.08 5.98 8.05
C GLU A 777 -19.93 6.97 6.88
N GLY A 778 -19.82 6.43 5.68
CA GLY A 778 -19.74 7.20 4.44
C GLY A 778 -19.84 6.31 3.22
N ILE A 779 -20.08 6.90 2.08
CA ILE A 779 -20.15 6.22 0.77
C ILE A 779 -19.12 6.87 -0.15
N ALA A 780 -18.16 6.05 -0.65
CA ALA A 780 -17.17 6.48 -1.61
C ALA A 780 -17.32 5.70 -2.92
N ARG A 781 -17.22 6.38 -4.07
CA ARG A 781 -17.23 5.74 -5.39
C ARG A 781 -16.13 4.68 -5.55
N VAL A 782 -15.00 4.86 -4.90
CA VAL A 782 -13.91 3.87 -4.90
C VAL A 782 -14.34 2.52 -4.35
N SER A 783 -15.20 2.54 -3.32
CA SER A 783 -15.77 1.32 -2.72
C SER A 783 -17.08 0.89 -3.36
N MET A 784 -17.81 1.83 -3.99
CA MET A 784 -19.12 1.60 -4.62
C MET A 784 -19.20 2.41 -5.92
N PRO A 785 -18.51 1.97 -6.98
CA PRO A 785 -18.40 2.75 -8.23
C PRO A 785 -19.71 2.86 -9.02
N GLU A 786 -20.63 1.89 -8.86
CA GLU A 786 -21.94 1.87 -9.50
C GLU A 786 -23.02 1.59 -8.44
N PRO A 787 -23.44 2.60 -7.65
CA PRO A 787 -24.46 2.41 -6.62
C PRO A 787 -25.80 2.02 -7.25
N GLU A 788 -26.50 1.11 -6.59
CA GLU A 788 -27.85 0.69 -7.00
C GLU A 788 -28.80 1.89 -7.01
N PRO A 789 -29.75 1.97 -7.98
CA PRO A 789 -30.70 3.09 -8.07
C PRO A 789 -31.50 3.34 -6.79
N GLU A 790 -31.73 2.31 -5.99
CA GLU A 790 -32.41 2.40 -4.70
C GLU A 790 -31.63 3.22 -3.66
N MET A 791 -30.36 3.43 -3.85
CA MET A 791 -29.51 4.24 -2.96
C MET A 791 -29.56 5.74 -3.29
N ALA A 792 -30.26 6.17 -4.34
CA ALA A 792 -30.31 7.57 -4.73
C ALA A 792 -30.76 8.50 -3.59
N ASP A 793 -31.80 8.13 -2.85
CA ASP A 793 -32.30 8.93 -1.72
C ASP A 793 -31.27 9.05 -0.59
N GLU A 794 -30.50 7.98 -0.33
CA GLU A 794 -29.43 7.97 0.67
C GLU A 794 -28.26 8.86 0.25
N LEU A 795 -27.81 8.74 -1.00
CA LEU A 795 -26.76 9.59 -1.56
C LEU A 795 -27.15 11.07 -1.55
N HIS A 796 -28.38 11.40 -1.93
CA HIS A 796 -28.92 12.76 -1.85
C HIS A 796 -28.97 13.27 -0.40
N ALA A 797 -29.30 12.39 0.55
CA ALA A 797 -29.34 12.77 1.97
C ALA A 797 -27.92 13.07 2.50
N LEU A 798 -26.93 12.27 2.13
CA LEU A 798 -25.53 12.48 2.49
C LEU A 798 -25.00 13.78 1.87
N TYR A 799 -25.21 14.00 0.58
CA TYR A 799 -24.80 15.23 -0.10
C TYR A 799 -25.39 16.49 0.57
N ARG A 800 -26.67 16.48 0.95
CA ARG A 800 -27.30 17.59 1.71
C ARG A 800 -26.64 17.77 3.07
N GLY A 801 -26.27 16.67 3.73
CA GLY A 801 -25.54 16.68 5.00
C GLY A 801 -24.17 17.35 4.87
N GLU A 802 -23.45 17.07 3.78
CA GLU A 802 -22.17 17.73 3.46
C GLU A 802 -22.35 19.25 3.25
N VAL A 803 -23.38 19.64 2.48
CA VAL A 803 -23.68 21.08 2.26
C VAL A 803 -24.03 21.80 3.57
N GLU A 804 -24.81 21.17 4.46
CA GLU A 804 -25.14 21.73 5.78
C GLU A 804 -23.89 21.79 6.70
N TYR A 805 -22.98 20.81 6.61
CA TYR A 805 -21.73 20.80 7.35
C TYR A 805 -20.79 21.94 6.89
N LEU A 806 -20.62 22.08 5.57
CA LEU A 806 -19.89 23.19 4.98
C LEU A 806 -20.46 24.55 5.42
N ASP A 807 -21.80 24.72 5.38
CA ASP A 807 -22.45 25.97 5.82
C ASP A 807 -22.09 26.32 7.26
N GLY A 808 -22.07 25.32 8.15
CA GLY A 808 -21.66 25.50 9.53
C GLY A 808 -20.22 25.98 9.67
N ASN A 809 -19.30 25.39 8.90
CA ASN A 809 -17.89 25.77 8.90
C ASN A 809 -17.65 27.14 8.24
N PHE A 810 -18.38 27.45 7.17
CA PHE A 810 -18.34 28.76 6.55
C PHE A 810 -18.79 29.87 7.54
N GLY A 811 -19.79 29.60 8.39
CA GLY A 811 -20.21 30.48 9.46
C GLY A 811 -19.07 30.78 10.45
N LYS A 812 -18.19 29.83 10.75
CA LYS A 812 -17.01 30.06 11.60
C LYS A 812 -16.01 31.02 10.93
N LEU A 813 -15.76 30.82 9.61
CA LEU A 813 -14.91 31.73 8.83
C LEU A 813 -15.44 33.16 8.85
N ILE A 814 -16.75 33.36 8.61
CA ILE A 814 -17.38 34.68 8.69
C ILE A 814 -17.20 35.30 10.07
N ALA A 815 -17.42 34.54 11.14
CA ALA A 815 -17.22 35.03 12.52
C ALA A 815 -15.75 35.43 12.78
N LYS A 816 -14.78 34.72 12.18
CA LYS A 816 -13.36 35.10 12.25
C LYS A 816 -13.06 36.40 11.56
N LEU A 817 -13.62 36.66 10.37
CA LEU A 817 -13.46 37.92 9.64
C LEU A 817 -14.10 39.10 10.39
N GLU A 818 -15.27 38.90 11.03
CA GLU A 818 -15.92 39.90 11.90
C GLU A 818 -15.07 40.20 13.12
N ALA A 819 -14.52 39.16 13.78
CA ALA A 819 -13.66 39.32 14.95
C ALA A 819 -12.35 40.04 14.60
N ALA A 820 -11.79 39.80 13.43
CA ALA A 820 -10.63 40.54 12.91
C ALA A 820 -10.97 41.95 12.45
N GLY A 821 -12.27 42.33 12.35
CA GLY A 821 -12.72 43.65 11.93
C GLY A 821 -12.54 43.95 10.44
N VAL A 822 -12.39 42.89 9.60
CA VAL A 822 -12.13 43.03 8.16
C VAL A 822 -13.33 42.66 7.29
N TYR A 823 -14.39 42.06 7.86
CA TYR A 823 -15.55 41.58 7.12
C TYR A 823 -16.18 42.68 6.24
N ASP A 824 -16.45 43.86 6.79
CA ASP A 824 -17.12 44.92 6.05
C ASP A 824 -16.26 45.49 4.91
N ASP A 825 -14.93 45.43 5.03
CA ASP A 825 -13.97 45.93 4.06
C ASP A 825 -13.50 44.83 3.08
N THR A 826 -14.16 43.67 3.08
CA THR A 826 -13.80 42.53 2.24
C THR A 826 -14.87 42.27 1.18
N VAL A 827 -14.48 42.12 -0.07
CA VAL A 827 -15.31 41.53 -1.12
C VAL A 827 -15.19 40.01 -0.97
N ILE A 828 -16.31 39.30 -0.84
CA ILE A 828 -16.36 37.84 -0.75
C ILE A 828 -17.13 37.32 -1.94
N VAL A 829 -16.49 36.51 -2.76
CA VAL A 829 -17.10 35.79 -3.86
C VAL A 829 -17.25 34.35 -3.49
N LEU A 830 -18.47 33.85 -3.43
CA LEU A 830 -18.81 32.44 -3.25
C LEU A 830 -19.25 31.83 -4.59
N THR A 831 -18.59 30.78 -5.01
CA THR A 831 -18.97 30.02 -6.20
C THR A 831 -18.60 28.55 -6.06
N ALA A 832 -18.91 27.75 -7.07
CA ALA A 832 -18.41 26.39 -7.24
C ALA A 832 -17.68 26.26 -8.58
N ASP A 833 -16.87 25.24 -8.72
CA ASP A 833 -16.23 24.90 -10.00
C ASP A 833 -17.24 24.25 -10.95
N HIS A 834 -17.99 23.26 -10.49
CA HIS A 834 -19.11 22.60 -11.18
C HIS A 834 -20.09 22.01 -10.15
N GLY A 835 -21.20 21.46 -10.63
CA GLY A 835 -22.18 20.76 -9.81
C GLY A 835 -22.18 19.25 -10.04
N GLY A 836 -23.17 18.57 -9.42
CA GLY A 836 -23.44 17.16 -9.71
C GLY A 836 -22.60 16.14 -8.98
N PHE A 837 -23.03 14.88 -9.06
CA PHE A 837 -22.40 13.74 -8.39
C PHE A 837 -21.27 13.08 -9.24
N TRP A 838 -21.17 13.41 -10.53
CA TRP A 838 -20.28 12.74 -11.48
C TRP A 838 -19.47 13.77 -12.25
N HIS A 839 -18.16 13.51 -12.39
CA HIS A 839 -17.25 14.41 -13.07
C HIS A 839 -17.18 14.14 -14.58
N GLY A 840 -17.18 15.22 -15.38
CA GLY A 840 -16.91 15.13 -16.79
C GLY A 840 -17.87 14.21 -17.54
N LEU A 841 -19.14 14.11 -17.09
CA LEU A 841 -20.09 13.18 -17.68
C LEU A 841 -20.95 13.88 -18.75
N THR A 842 -21.51 15.03 -18.39
CA THR A 842 -22.44 15.79 -19.22
C THR A 842 -22.23 17.29 -19.00
N LEU A 843 -22.91 18.11 -19.80
CA LEU A 843 -22.96 19.56 -19.65
C LEU A 843 -24.39 20.05 -19.33
N TYR A 844 -25.22 19.24 -18.69
CA TYR A 844 -26.53 19.65 -18.20
C TYR A 844 -26.39 20.72 -17.11
N ASP A 845 -27.46 21.49 -16.86
CA ASP A 845 -27.45 22.55 -15.84
C ASP A 845 -27.17 21.99 -14.45
N GLU A 846 -27.52 20.73 -14.15
CA GLU A 846 -27.11 20.10 -12.90
C GLU A 846 -25.59 19.99 -12.69
N GLN A 847 -24.82 20.04 -13.79
CA GLN A 847 -23.36 20.00 -13.78
C GLN A 847 -22.73 21.40 -13.89
N ILE A 848 -23.35 22.29 -14.62
CA ILE A 848 -22.73 23.60 -14.93
C ILE A 848 -23.41 24.80 -14.27
N HIS A 849 -24.65 24.66 -13.74
CA HIS A 849 -25.33 25.73 -13.00
C HIS A 849 -24.85 25.74 -11.54
N VAL A 850 -23.94 26.65 -11.23
CA VAL A 850 -23.27 26.79 -9.94
C VAL A 850 -23.73 28.02 -9.19
N PRO A 851 -23.65 28.07 -7.85
CA PRO A 851 -23.92 29.31 -7.14
C PRO A 851 -22.89 30.38 -7.50
N LEU A 852 -23.33 31.62 -7.56
CA LEU A 852 -22.45 32.79 -7.63
C LEU A 852 -23.07 33.92 -6.78
N VAL A 853 -22.50 34.14 -5.61
CA VAL A 853 -22.92 35.15 -4.68
C VAL A 853 -21.73 36.09 -4.39
N ILE A 854 -21.91 37.38 -4.58
CA ILE A 854 -20.87 38.39 -4.32
C ILE A 854 -21.33 39.33 -3.23
N LYS A 855 -20.68 39.27 -2.06
CA LYS A 855 -20.80 40.25 -1.00
C LYS A 855 -19.82 41.41 -1.31
N TRP A 856 -20.33 42.61 -1.38
CA TRP A 856 -19.53 43.78 -1.69
C TRP A 856 -18.94 44.43 -0.44
N ALA A 857 -17.71 44.93 -0.51
CA ALA A 857 -17.09 45.69 0.57
C ALA A 857 -17.66 47.11 0.69
N ASN A 858 -17.50 47.73 1.85
CA ASN A 858 -17.83 49.14 2.02
C ASN A 858 -17.07 50.01 1.01
N GLY A 859 -17.80 50.91 0.35
CA GLY A 859 -17.22 51.83 -0.65
C GLY A 859 -17.03 51.26 -2.05
N VAL A 860 -17.26 49.96 -2.26
CA VAL A 860 -17.27 49.32 -3.60
C VAL A 860 -18.67 49.51 -4.21
N GLU A 861 -18.72 50.13 -5.40
CA GLU A 861 -19.95 50.23 -6.18
C GLU A 861 -20.23 48.90 -6.86
N GLY A 862 -21.40 48.34 -6.63
CA GLY A 862 -21.90 47.12 -7.23
C GLY A 862 -23.39 46.96 -7.02
N PRO A 863 -24.08 46.06 -7.74
CA PRO A 863 -25.46 45.75 -7.49
C PRO A 863 -25.64 45.27 -6.05
N ARG A 864 -26.58 45.85 -5.32
CA ARG A 864 -26.88 45.47 -3.95
C ARG A 864 -28.38 45.15 -3.79
N HIS A 865 -28.65 44.21 -2.92
CA HIS A 865 -29.99 43.82 -2.50
C HIS A 865 -30.86 43.19 -3.61
N GLY A 866 -30.65 41.92 -3.88
CA GLY A 866 -31.50 41.07 -4.69
C GLY A 866 -30.75 40.22 -5.70
N ALA A 867 -31.50 39.27 -6.31
CA ALA A 867 -30.95 38.46 -7.38
C ALA A 867 -30.78 39.31 -8.66
N ASP A 868 -29.61 39.31 -9.25
CA ASP A 868 -29.44 39.63 -10.67
C ASP A 868 -29.89 38.40 -11.46
N SER A 869 -31.04 38.45 -12.10
CA SER A 869 -31.65 37.32 -12.79
C SER A 869 -30.89 36.92 -14.08
N GLY A 870 -29.82 37.65 -14.40
CA GLY A 870 -29.08 37.42 -15.61
C GLY A 870 -27.97 36.38 -15.46
N ILE A 871 -27.58 35.77 -16.58
CA ILE A 871 -26.44 34.86 -16.68
C ILE A 871 -25.16 35.56 -16.24
N ALA A 872 -24.38 34.86 -15.39
CA ALA A 872 -23.01 35.19 -15.04
C ALA A 872 -22.14 33.94 -15.21
N ARG A 873 -20.93 34.15 -15.70
CA ARG A 873 -20.01 33.07 -16.06
C ARG A 873 -18.83 33.04 -15.09
N LEU A 874 -18.25 31.90 -14.83
CA LEU A 874 -17.06 31.81 -13.98
C LEU A 874 -15.91 32.69 -14.48
N ILE A 875 -15.76 32.86 -15.80
CA ILE A 875 -14.75 33.76 -16.38
C ILE A 875 -15.00 35.24 -16.05
N ASP A 876 -16.20 35.61 -15.61
CA ASP A 876 -16.56 36.99 -15.25
C ASP A 876 -16.08 37.37 -13.83
N VAL A 877 -15.72 36.36 -13.01
CA VAL A 877 -15.31 36.57 -11.61
C VAL A 877 -13.99 37.37 -11.52
N GLY A 878 -13.00 37.02 -12.35
CA GLY A 878 -11.69 37.71 -12.32
C GLY A 878 -11.80 39.20 -12.66
N PRO A 879 -12.38 39.59 -13.81
CA PRO A 879 -12.62 40.99 -14.13
C PRO A 879 -13.42 41.74 -13.05
N THR A 880 -14.37 41.08 -12.40
CA THR A 880 -15.17 41.64 -11.32
C THR A 880 -14.35 41.90 -10.07
N ILE A 881 -13.52 40.95 -9.63
CA ILE A 881 -12.60 41.10 -8.49
C ILE A 881 -11.59 42.21 -8.77
N LEU A 882 -10.96 42.19 -9.95
CA LEU A 882 -9.97 43.21 -10.32
C LEU A 882 -10.60 44.61 -10.40
N GLY A 883 -11.81 44.69 -10.98
CA GLY A 883 -12.56 45.92 -11.02
C GLY A 883 -12.97 46.44 -9.62
N ALA A 884 -13.38 45.57 -8.70
CA ALA A 884 -13.69 45.94 -7.31
C ALA A 884 -12.43 46.44 -6.58
N ALA A 885 -11.27 45.86 -6.89
CA ALA A 885 -9.97 46.29 -6.36
C ALA A 885 -9.38 47.50 -7.09
N ASP A 886 -10.03 48.01 -8.14
CA ASP A 886 -9.52 49.05 -9.05
C ASP A 886 -8.15 48.72 -9.63
N VAL A 887 -7.98 47.44 -10.03
CA VAL A 887 -6.82 46.89 -10.73
C VAL A 887 -7.15 46.71 -12.20
N ALA A 888 -6.19 46.99 -13.07
CA ALA A 888 -6.40 46.88 -14.51
C ALA A 888 -6.62 45.38 -14.88
N VAL A 889 -7.68 45.11 -15.64
CA VAL A 889 -7.99 43.76 -16.15
C VAL A 889 -7.01 43.43 -17.26
N PRO A 890 -6.29 42.29 -17.20
CA PRO A 890 -5.40 41.83 -18.27
C PRO A 890 -6.15 41.59 -19.58
N ASP A 891 -5.52 41.92 -20.73
CA ASP A 891 -6.09 41.71 -22.08
C ASP A 891 -6.31 40.20 -22.41
N THR A 892 -5.67 39.32 -21.67
CA THR A 892 -5.86 37.87 -21.81
C THR A 892 -7.22 37.39 -21.29
N MET A 893 -7.78 38.08 -20.30
CA MET A 893 -9.08 37.72 -19.72
C MET A 893 -10.22 37.95 -20.70
N GLN A 894 -11.19 37.07 -20.72
CA GLN A 894 -12.31 37.05 -21.69
C GLN A 894 -13.65 37.36 -21.04
N GLY A 895 -13.70 37.37 -19.72
CA GLY A 895 -14.89 37.73 -18.93
C GLY A 895 -15.15 39.22 -18.85
N ILE A 896 -16.24 39.58 -18.23
CA ILE A 896 -16.67 40.96 -17.99
C ILE A 896 -16.81 41.26 -16.51
N ASP A 897 -16.75 42.56 -16.16
CA ASP A 897 -17.04 43.01 -14.80
C ASP A 897 -18.56 42.94 -14.52
N LEU A 898 -18.96 42.06 -13.58
CA LEU A 898 -20.38 41.85 -13.18
C LEU A 898 -21.02 43.05 -12.46
N ARG A 899 -20.25 44.09 -12.10
CA ARG A 899 -20.78 45.36 -11.64
C ARG A 899 -21.55 46.08 -12.76
N THR A 900 -21.30 45.71 -14.01
CA THR A 900 -22.09 46.13 -15.16
C THR A 900 -23.48 45.47 -15.13
N PRO A 901 -24.58 46.24 -15.08
CA PRO A 901 -25.93 45.69 -15.04
C PRO A 901 -26.22 44.75 -16.20
N PHE A 902 -26.93 43.66 -15.99
CA PHE A 902 -27.22 42.61 -17.01
C PHE A 902 -27.81 43.22 -18.29
N ALA A 903 -28.79 44.08 -18.17
CA ALA A 903 -29.43 44.75 -19.31
C ALA A 903 -28.48 45.61 -20.16
N SER A 904 -27.28 45.90 -19.66
CA SER A 904 -26.26 46.69 -20.41
C SER A 904 -25.14 45.80 -20.96
N ARG A 905 -25.17 44.49 -20.74
CA ARG A 905 -24.16 43.53 -21.25
C ARG A 905 -24.41 43.24 -22.76
N LEU A 906 -23.34 42.93 -23.45
CA LEU A 906 -23.45 42.53 -24.87
C LEU A 906 -24.10 41.14 -24.96
N THR A 907 -24.83 40.85 -26.03
CA THR A 907 -25.51 39.55 -26.25
C THR A 907 -24.55 38.34 -26.09
N LYS A 908 -23.31 38.46 -26.59
CA LYS A 908 -22.27 37.43 -26.42
C LYS A 908 -21.88 37.16 -24.98
N ASP A 909 -22.05 38.16 -24.08
CA ASP A 909 -21.71 38.07 -22.65
C ASP A 909 -22.90 37.57 -21.79
N GLN A 910 -24.02 37.30 -22.45
CA GLN A 910 -25.24 36.71 -21.92
C GLN A 910 -25.39 35.23 -22.35
N GLN A 911 -24.31 34.63 -22.87
CA GLN A 911 -24.23 33.25 -23.33
C GLN A 911 -23.15 32.52 -22.58
N VAL A 912 -23.40 31.25 -22.29
CA VAL A 912 -22.41 30.34 -21.65
C VAL A 912 -21.95 29.34 -22.71
N PHE A 913 -20.66 29.33 -22.97
CA PHE A 913 -20.02 28.29 -23.78
C PHE A 913 -19.20 27.42 -22.87
N SER A 914 -19.57 26.14 -22.77
CA SER A 914 -18.91 25.14 -21.93
C SER A 914 -18.29 24.04 -22.80
N GLU A 915 -17.13 23.53 -22.38
CA GLU A 915 -16.38 22.52 -23.11
C GLU A 915 -15.88 21.42 -22.17
N GLU A 916 -15.87 20.19 -22.65
CA GLU A 916 -15.46 19.02 -21.92
C GLU A 916 -14.52 18.15 -22.79
N ASP A 917 -13.41 17.68 -22.21
CA ASP A 917 -12.59 16.60 -22.76
C ASP A 917 -12.07 15.75 -21.59
N HIS A 918 -12.94 14.84 -21.12
CA HIS A 918 -12.63 13.96 -20.00
C HIS A 918 -12.56 12.51 -20.49
N GLU A 919 -11.34 11.96 -20.63
CA GLU A 919 -11.11 10.57 -21.07
C GLU A 919 -11.76 10.19 -22.42
N GLY A 920 -11.75 11.12 -23.35
CA GLY A 920 -12.36 10.92 -24.67
C GLY A 920 -13.86 11.19 -24.71
N ASN A 921 -14.47 11.59 -23.59
CA ASN A 921 -15.78 12.21 -23.54
C ASN A 921 -15.65 13.67 -23.93
N VAL A 922 -15.80 13.97 -25.21
CA VAL A 922 -15.63 15.31 -25.76
C VAL A 922 -17.01 15.92 -26.02
N LEU A 923 -17.34 16.97 -25.26
CA LEU A 923 -18.61 17.68 -25.32
C LEU A 923 -18.38 19.17 -25.49
N TRP A 924 -19.36 19.84 -26.05
CA TRP A 924 -19.52 21.27 -25.87
C TRP A 924 -21.01 21.61 -25.76
N ALA A 925 -21.29 22.72 -25.06
CA ALA A 925 -22.62 23.26 -24.94
C ALA A 925 -22.62 24.77 -25.14
N LEU A 926 -23.65 25.29 -25.79
CA LEU A 926 -24.00 26.71 -25.75
C LEU A 926 -25.36 26.87 -25.10
N ARG A 927 -25.42 27.69 -24.07
CA ARG A 927 -26.62 28.05 -23.31
C ARG A 927 -26.88 29.54 -23.41
N THR A 928 -28.10 29.91 -23.70
CA THR A 928 -28.65 31.27 -23.57
C THR A 928 -29.61 31.36 -22.39
N GLU A 929 -30.35 32.43 -22.21
CA GLU A 929 -31.37 32.53 -21.17
C GLU A 929 -32.46 31.47 -21.29
N ASP A 930 -32.89 31.18 -22.54
CA ASP A 930 -34.06 30.35 -22.84
C ASP A 930 -33.72 29.01 -23.50
N GLU A 931 -32.56 28.88 -24.16
CA GLU A 931 -32.24 27.75 -25.03
C GLU A 931 -30.88 27.17 -24.70
N LYS A 932 -30.72 25.85 -24.94
CA LYS A 932 -29.44 25.16 -24.79
C LYS A 932 -29.27 24.06 -25.85
N LEU A 933 -28.05 24.00 -26.40
CA LEU A 933 -27.61 22.93 -27.29
C LEU A 933 -26.38 22.26 -26.71
N ILE A 934 -26.43 20.94 -26.56
CA ILE A 934 -25.29 20.08 -26.18
C ILE A 934 -24.91 19.21 -27.37
N VAL A 935 -23.61 19.14 -27.67
CA VAL A 935 -23.09 18.29 -28.77
C VAL A 935 -21.93 17.46 -28.26
N ALA A 936 -22.02 16.15 -28.48
CA ALA A 936 -21.02 15.16 -28.13
C ALA A 936 -20.28 14.62 -29.35
N ASN A 937 -19.06 14.12 -29.16
CA ASN A 937 -18.32 13.42 -30.19
C ASN A 937 -19.04 12.12 -30.63
N PRO A 938 -18.96 11.71 -31.91
CA PRO A 938 -19.47 10.40 -32.35
C PRO A 938 -18.78 9.25 -31.59
N HIS A 939 -19.58 8.24 -31.20
CA HIS A 939 -19.11 7.11 -30.39
C HIS A 939 -18.54 7.52 -29.03
N ASN A 940 -19.16 8.46 -28.39
CA ASN A 940 -18.84 8.93 -27.06
C ASN A 940 -18.71 7.75 -26.07
N PRO A 941 -17.62 7.64 -25.30
CA PRO A 941 -17.39 6.50 -24.40
C PRO A 941 -18.39 6.42 -23.24
N ARG A 942 -19.05 7.54 -22.89
CA ARG A 942 -20.06 7.61 -21.84
C ARG A 942 -21.50 7.34 -22.33
N GLY A 943 -21.67 7.14 -23.66
CA GLY A 943 -22.98 6.89 -24.25
C GLY A 943 -23.90 8.11 -24.31
N VAL A 944 -23.36 9.33 -24.14
CA VAL A 944 -24.12 10.58 -24.25
C VAL A 944 -24.63 10.73 -25.69
N PRO A 945 -25.88 11.19 -25.89
CA PRO A 945 -26.41 11.47 -27.24
C PRO A 945 -25.52 12.47 -28.00
N VAL A 946 -25.39 12.25 -29.30
CA VAL A 946 -24.52 13.10 -30.11
C VAL A 946 -25.01 14.56 -30.15
N ARG A 947 -26.32 14.79 -30.00
CA ARG A 947 -26.94 16.10 -30.05
C ARG A 947 -28.22 16.15 -29.23
N GLU A 948 -28.35 17.16 -28.38
CA GLU A 948 -29.52 17.42 -27.56
C GLU A 948 -29.80 18.91 -27.52
N TYR A 949 -31.05 19.30 -27.84
CA TYR A 949 -31.53 20.67 -27.74
C TYR A 949 -32.66 20.77 -26.73
N PHE A 950 -32.64 21.83 -25.93
CA PHE A 950 -33.61 22.09 -24.84
C PHE A 950 -34.09 23.54 -24.89
N ASP A 951 -35.42 23.74 -24.74
CA ASP A 951 -35.97 25.00 -24.27
C ASP A 951 -35.97 25.01 -22.74
N VAL A 952 -34.89 25.57 -22.15
CA VAL A 952 -34.67 25.55 -20.71
C VAL A 952 -35.60 26.47 -19.93
N SER A 953 -36.37 27.33 -20.64
CA SER A 953 -37.41 28.16 -20.01
C SER A 953 -38.66 27.33 -19.66
N SER A 954 -38.97 26.31 -20.48
CA SER A 954 -40.11 25.38 -20.29
C SER A 954 -39.71 24.05 -19.65
N ASP A 955 -38.45 23.60 -19.85
CA ASP A 955 -37.83 22.40 -19.30
C ASP A 955 -36.55 22.73 -18.55
N PRO A 956 -36.61 23.34 -17.38
CA PRO A 956 -35.42 23.74 -16.61
C PRO A 956 -34.62 22.57 -16.02
N LEU A 957 -35.14 21.34 -16.12
CA LEU A 957 -34.46 20.11 -15.69
C LEU A 957 -33.87 19.30 -16.84
N GLU A 958 -34.00 19.81 -18.09
CA GLU A 958 -33.41 19.22 -19.31
C GLU A 958 -33.77 17.72 -19.49
N GLN A 959 -35.06 17.37 -19.28
CA GLN A 959 -35.52 15.98 -19.32
C GLN A 959 -36.09 15.59 -20.70
N ASP A 960 -36.55 16.57 -21.48
CA ASP A 960 -37.28 16.34 -22.73
C ASP A 960 -36.56 17.02 -23.91
N ALA A 961 -35.41 16.44 -24.32
CA ALA A 961 -34.70 16.91 -25.53
C ALA A 961 -35.56 16.75 -26.79
N TYR A 962 -35.59 17.76 -27.67
CA TYR A 962 -36.31 17.69 -28.94
C TYR A 962 -35.48 18.32 -30.09
N GLU A 963 -35.91 18.09 -31.32
CA GLU A 963 -35.20 18.63 -32.52
C GLU A 963 -35.82 19.96 -32.92
N ASP A 964 -35.02 21.02 -33.02
CA ASP A 964 -35.31 22.30 -33.65
C ASP A 964 -34.15 22.72 -34.54
N PRO A 965 -34.13 22.29 -35.81
CA PRO A 965 -32.98 22.52 -36.71
C PRO A 965 -32.63 23.99 -36.94
N GLU A 966 -33.58 24.93 -36.79
CA GLU A 966 -33.31 26.37 -36.96
C GLU A 966 -32.63 26.95 -35.70
N ALA A 967 -33.19 26.64 -34.54
CA ALA A 967 -32.59 27.04 -33.25
C ALA A 967 -31.22 26.40 -33.05
N GLU A 968 -31.11 25.09 -33.31
CA GLU A 968 -29.84 24.36 -33.21
C GLU A 968 -28.75 24.97 -34.11
N ALA A 969 -29.06 25.25 -35.38
CA ALA A 969 -28.10 25.86 -36.31
C ALA A 969 -27.65 27.25 -35.83
N HIS A 970 -28.58 28.03 -35.23
CA HIS A 970 -28.25 29.32 -34.66
C HIS A 970 -27.30 29.20 -33.48
N LEU A 971 -27.60 28.29 -32.54
CA LEU A 971 -26.72 28.07 -31.37
C LEU A 971 -25.35 27.50 -31.75
N GLU A 972 -25.28 26.65 -32.76
CA GLU A 972 -24.04 26.14 -33.33
C GLU A 972 -23.17 27.23 -33.93
N GLU A 973 -23.76 28.17 -34.71
CA GLU A 973 -23.04 29.35 -35.24
C GLU A 973 -22.45 30.21 -34.08
N LEU A 974 -23.21 30.40 -33.02
CA LEU A 974 -22.73 31.14 -31.85
C LEU A 974 -21.62 30.42 -31.12
N ALA A 975 -21.72 29.10 -30.93
CA ALA A 975 -20.69 28.28 -30.36
C ALA A 975 -19.39 28.28 -31.16
N GLU A 976 -19.50 28.16 -32.49
CA GLU A 976 -18.33 28.26 -33.38
C GLU A 976 -17.64 29.62 -33.27
N LEU A 977 -18.40 30.71 -33.16
CA LEU A 977 -17.83 32.02 -32.93
C LEU A 977 -17.04 32.11 -31.64
N GLN A 978 -17.59 31.60 -30.51
CA GLN A 978 -16.92 31.56 -29.21
C GLN A 978 -15.64 30.74 -29.30
N ARG A 979 -15.72 29.53 -29.88
CA ARG A 979 -14.59 28.61 -30.04
C ARG A 979 -13.46 29.20 -30.89
N ASN A 980 -13.80 29.84 -31.99
CA ASN A 980 -12.80 30.48 -32.87
C ASN A 980 -12.05 31.62 -32.19
N VAL A 981 -12.75 32.41 -31.35
CA VAL A 981 -12.14 33.43 -30.53
C VAL A 981 -11.22 32.82 -29.47
N ALA A 982 -11.65 31.76 -28.79
CA ALA A 982 -10.89 31.09 -27.80
C ALA A 982 -9.62 30.44 -28.35
N GLN A 983 -9.74 29.68 -29.45
CA GLN A 983 -8.61 29.04 -30.13
C GLN A 983 -7.61 30.04 -30.71
N GLY A 984 -8.08 31.21 -31.16
CA GLY A 984 -7.22 32.32 -31.62
C GLY A 984 -6.33 32.91 -30.52
N LYS A 985 -6.64 32.66 -29.25
CA LYS A 985 -5.88 33.07 -28.06
C LYS A 985 -5.29 31.89 -27.28
N ALA A 986 -5.35 30.69 -27.83
CA ALA A 986 -4.98 29.45 -27.14
C ALA A 986 -3.52 29.46 -26.68
N VAL A 987 -3.30 29.07 -25.46
CA VAL A 987 -1.99 28.91 -24.83
C VAL A 987 -1.89 27.48 -24.32
N GLN A 988 -0.75 26.79 -24.54
CA GLN A 988 -0.53 25.42 -24.13
C GLN A 988 0.40 25.39 -22.93
N GLY A 989 -0.03 24.75 -21.86
CA GLY A 989 0.82 24.37 -20.72
C GLY A 989 1.58 23.07 -20.99
N ASP A 990 2.55 22.77 -20.18
CA ASP A 990 3.27 21.50 -20.21
C ASP A 990 2.41 20.39 -19.58
N ASP A 991 2.53 19.17 -20.09
CA ASP A 991 1.91 18.01 -19.46
C ASP A 991 2.71 17.59 -18.23
N VAL A 992 2.02 17.44 -17.10
CA VAL A 992 2.58 16.90 -15.86
C VAL A 992 2.67 15.39 -16.00
N GLN A 993 3.83 14.83 -15.70
CA GLN A 993 4.00 13.39 -15.66
C GLN A 993 3.22 12.82 -14.48
N MET A 994 2.14 12.11 -14.80
CA MET A 994 1.28 11.48 -13.81
C MET A 994 1.94 10.19 -13.31
N ASP A 995 2.30 10.15 -12.04
CA ASP A 995 2.74 8.91 -11.40
C ASP A 995 1.53 8.07 -10.92
N LEU A 996 1.77 6.78 -10.66
CA LEU A 996 0.73 5.86 -10.19
C LEU A 996 0.03 6.38 -8.92
N GLN A 997 0.76 7.02 -8.03
CA GLN A 997 0.19 7.54 -6.78
C GLN A 997 -0.75 8.72 -7.03
N THR A 998 -0.39 9.65 -7.89
CA THR A 998 -1.27 10.76 -8.32
C THR A 998 -2.51 10.22 -9.03
N CYS A 999 -2.31 9.21 -9.90
CA CYS A 999 -3.44 8.53 -10.55
C CYS A 999 -4.35 7.83 -9.54
N GLU A 1000 -3.81 7.10 -8.57
CA GLU A 1000 -4.60 6.45 -7.53
C GLU A 1000 -5.37 7.44 -6.65
N ARG A 1001 -4.84 8.64 -6.42
CA ARG A 1001 -5.57 9.71 -5.73
C ARG A 1001 -6.73 10.24 -6.57
N LEU A 1002 -6.45 10.54 -7.83
CA LEU A 1002 -7.49 10.95 -8.76
C LEU A 1002 -8.59 9.89 -8.88
N LYS A 1003 -8.20 8.61 -8.83
CA LYS A 1003 -9.16 7.50 -8.77
C LYS A 1003 -9.94 7.49 -7.45
N ALA A 1004 -9.29 7.72 -6.32
CA ALA A 1004 -9.93 7.73 -5.00
C ALA A 1004 -11.05 8.77 -4.88
N ILE A 1005 -10.88 9.94 -5.52
CA ILE A 1005 -11.87 11.01 -5.58
C ILE A 1005 -12.63 11.04 -6.92
N GLY A 1006 -12.68 9.93 -7.65
CA GLY A 1006 -13.58 9.70 -8.78
C GLY A 1006 -13.16 10.30 -10.12
N TYR A 1007 -11.99 10.93 -10.26
CA TYR A 1007 -11.53 11.53 -11.52
C TYR A 1007 -10.95 10.53 -12.52
N VAL A 1008 -10.52 9.34 -12.09
CA VAL A 1008 -9.90 8.31 -12.94
C VAL A 1008 -10.54 6.97 -12.64
N GLU A 1009 -10.98 6.26 -13.65
CA GLU A 1009 -11.56 4.92 -13.47
C GLU A 1009 -10.50 3.85 -13.28
N ASP A 1010 -9.40 3.94 -14.00
CA ASP A 1010 -8.34 2.93 -13.98
C ASP A 1010 -6.94 3.52 -14.13
N CYS A 1011 -6.03 3.06 -13.29
CA CYS A 1011 -4.61 3.39 -13.32
C CYS A 1011 -3.75 2.21 -13.82
N SER A 1012 -4.36 1.20 -14.45
CA SER A 1012 -3.63 0.01 -14.91
C SER A 1012 -2.59 0.31 -15.99
N HIS A 1013 -2.80 1.38 -16.76
CA HIS A 1013 -1.85 1.84 -17.77
C HIS A 1013 -0.54 2.41 -17.18
N LEU A 1014 -0.54 2.74 -15.87
CA LEU A 1014 0.61 3.20 -15.11
C LEU A 1014 1.19 2.10 -14.19
N LYS A 1015 0.58 0.90 -14.20
CA LYS A 1015 1.02 -0.25 -13.37
C LYS A 1015 2.09 -1.09 -14.04
#